data_aab27b1c5866ee5a8e60d713d7e1e315
#
_entry.id   aab27b1c5866ee5a8e60d713d7e1e315
#
_cell.length_a   1.000
_cell.length_b   1.000
_cell.length_c   1.000
_cell.angle_alpha   90.00
_cell.angle_beta   90.00
_cell.angle_gamma   90.00
#
_symmetry.space_group_name_H-M   'P 1'
#
loop_
_entity.id
_entity.type
_entity.pdbx_description
1 polymer ?
#
loop_
_entity_poly.entity_id
_entity_poly.type
_entity_poly.pdbx_seq_one_letter_code
_entity_poly.pdbx_strand_id
1 'polypeptide(L)'
;MTKMKLVMVGNGMAGVRTLEELLKLAPDLYEVTVFGAEPHPNYNRILLSPVLAGEQELDEIILNPVQWYEEQGITLHLNTTVTEVDRARRIVSAQSADGKGVEASYDRLLICTGSNAFMLPVPGKDLPGVIAYRDIADTHAMIDAASRYKKAVVIGGGLLGLEAANGLMLRGMDVTVVHVMPWLMERQLDQVAAGLLRKSLEDRGLKFLMQAQTQELIAGPDGRVSSVQFKDGSQLDADLVVMAVGIRPNTALAERMGLHCQRGIVVTDTLQTVTDARIYSVGECAAHRGTAYGLVAPLFEQAKVAANHLAQFGIGRYSGSLTSTKLKVTGIDLFSAGDFMGGPDTEEIVMSDPHGGVYKKLVIAKDRLVGACLYGDTVDGSWYFKLLRDGRSVADIRDRLMFGQSNIGDVGHEGHNKAAAMADSDEVCGCNGVSKGAICKAIKDKGLFTVDEVRKHTKASASCGSCTGLVEQLIMFTAGGDYSAAPQKKAVCACTDSSHEDVRQAIRTPLSDGSQLLSIDAVYRHLNWRTPNGCATCRPAVNYYLISTWPKEALDDPQSRYINERSHANIQRDGTYSVIPRMWAGETTADELRRIADAVDKYKIPTVKVTGGQRIDLLGVKKEDLVGVWKDIGMPSGHAYAKALRTVKTCVGSQWCRFGTQDSTQMGKDLERALWRMYAPHKVKLAVSGCPRNCAEAGIKDVGVIGVDSGWELYVAGNGGIKTEVAHFFVKVKTPEEVLEYSGAFLQLYRLEGWYLERTVHYVSRVGLDYVKKRILEDHEGRKALWAQLQFALDGEPDPWFEFDKARLDLRQFEPIQATAVSV
;
A
#
# COMPACT_ATOMS: atom_id res chain seq x y z
N MET A 1 6.84 -27.28 -16.53
CA MET A 1 5.70 -26.41 -16.95
C MET A 1 6.25 -25.34 -17.89
N THR A 2 5.54 -25.03 -18.97
CA THR A 2 5.92 -23.91 -19.84
C THR A 2 5.81 -22.62 -19.04
N LYS A 3 6.85 -21.78 -19.03
CA LYS A 3 6.80 -20.46 -18.38
C LYS A 3 5.72 -19.61 -19.03
N MET A 4 5.00 -18.81 -18.27
CA MET A 4 4.11 -17.77 -18.83
C MET A 4 4.93 -16.65 -19.42
N LYS A 5 4.36 -15.90 -20.36
CA LYS A 5 5.03 -14.76 -20.98
C LYS A 5 4.61 -13.44 -20.34
N LEU A 6 5.57 -12.70 -19.82
CA LEU A 6 5.38 -11.34 -19.31
C LEU A 6 6.07 -10.36 -20.25
N VAL A 7 5.30 -9.45 -20.83
CA VAL A 7 5.87 -8.31 -21.57
C VAL A 7 5.76 -7.07 -20.71
N MET A 8 6.84 -6.32 -20.59
CA MET A 8 6.89 -5.01 -19.94
C MET A 8 7.17 -3.91 -20.94
N VAL A 9 6.33 -2.87 -20.93
CA VAL A 9 6.47 -1.68 -21.80
C VAL A 9 6.92 -0.50 -20.93
N GLY A 10 8.14 -0.05 -21.19
CA GLY A 10 8.84 0.98 -20.42
C GLY A 10 9.89 0.37 -19.47
N ASN A 11 11.13 0.86 -19.55
CA ASN A 11 12.27 0.38 -18.77
C ASN A 11 12.67 1.35 -17.64
N GLY A 12 11.69 2.06 -17.07
CA GLY A 12 11.92 3.01 -15.99
C GLY A 12 11.90 2.35 -14.59
N MET A 13 12.16 3.19 -13.57
CA MET A 13 12.33 2.77 -12.17
C MET A 13 11.17 1.92 -11.62
N ALA A 14 9.91 2.28 -11.91
CA ALA A 14 8.74 1.57 -11.42
C ALA A 14 8.60 0.16 -12.05
N GLY A 15 8.81 0.07 -13.36
CA GLY A 15 8.72 -1.21 -14.08
C GLY A 15 9.79 -2.19 -13.65
N VAL A 16 11.05 -1.76 -13.65
CA VAL A 16 12.17 -2.63 -13.24
C VAL A 16 12.06 -3.00 -11.77
N ARG A 17 11.60 -2.08 -10.91
CA ARG A 17 11.31 -2.42 -9.51
C ARG A 17 10.26 -3.52 -9.40
N THR A 18 9.24 -3.51 -10.26
CA THR A 18 8.24 -4.59 -10.29
C THR A 18 8.88 -5.92 -10.68
N LEU A 19 9.79 -5.93 -11.65
CA LEU A 19 10.53 -7.14 -12.02
C LEU A 19 11.43 -7.64 -10.89
N GLU A 20 12.17 -6.77 -10.22
CA GLU A 20 13.00 -7.14 -9.07
C GLU A 20 12.19 -7.80 -7.97
N GLU A 21 11.01 -7.24 -7.62
CA GLU A 21 10.12 -7.82 -6.63
C GLU A 21 9.49 -9.13 -7.11
N LEU A 22 9.12 -9.22 -8.40
CA LEU A 22 8.56 -10.44 -8.99
C LEU A 22 9.57 -11.58 -9.00
N LEU A 23 10.82 -11.34 -9.40
CA LEU A 23 11.88 -12.33 -9.44
C LEU A 23 12.24 -12.86 -8.06
N LYS A 24 12.15 -12.04 -7.01
CA LYS A 24 12.29 -12.52 -5.61
C LYS A 24 11.17 -13.48 -5.20
N LEU A 25 9.95 -13.26 -5.69
CA LEU A 25 8.77 -14.03 -5.31
C LEU A 25 8.60 -15.29 -6.15
N ALA A 26 8.85 -15.19 -7.45
CA ALA A 26 8.57 -16.23 -8.42
C ALA A 26 9.57 -16.20 -9.60
N PRO A 27 10.86 -16.56 -9.39
CA PRO A 27 11.93 -16.40 -10.38
C PRO A 27 11.71 -17.21 -11.67
N ASP A 28 11.01 -18.33 -11.59
CA ASP A 28 10.82 -19.25 -12.71
C ASP A 28 9.44 -19.19 -13.38
N LEU A 29 8.58 -18.26 -12.96
CA LEU A 29 7.18 -18.23 -13.40
C LEU A 29 7.04 -17.67 -14.82
N TYR A 30 7.88 -16.70 -15.19
CA TYR A 30 7.76 -15.99 -16.47
C TYR A 30 9.00 -16.08 -17.35
N GLU A 31 8.78 -16.11 -18.66
CA GLU A 31 9.68 -15.62 -19.67
C GLU A 31 9.40 -14.12 -19.85
N VAL A 32 10.40 -13.27 -19.56
CA VAL A 32 10.21 -11.82 -19.48
C VAL A 32 10.83 -11.12 -20.67
N THR A 33 10.05 -10.27 -21.37
CA THR A 33 10.51 -9.36 -22.40
C THR A 33 10.24 -7.92 -22.01
N VAL A 34 11.25 -7.06 -22.13
CA VAL A 34 11.20 -5.63 -21.76
C VAL A 34 11.47 -4.76 -22.98
N PHE A 35 10.62 -3.77 -23.22
CA PHE A 35 10.80 -2.74 -24.24
C PHE A 35 11.09 -1.39 -23.60
N GLY A 36 12.27 -0.81 -23.90
CA GLY A 36 12.70 0.52 -23.49
C GLY A 36 12.88 1.44 -24.71
N ALA A 37 12.17 2.57 -24.73
CA ALA A 37 12.29 3.56 -25.81
C ALA A 37 13.62 4.32 -25.77
N GLU A 38 14.25 4.44 -24.61
CA GLU A 38 15.55 5.07 -24.43
C GLU A 38 16.71 4.09 -24.72
N PRO A 39 17.91 4.60 -25.13
CA PRO A 39 19.08 3.76 -25.36
C PRO A 39 19.78 3.27 -24.10
N HIS A 40 19.28 3.65 -22.94
CA HIS A 40 19.91 3.40 -21.64
C HIS A 40 19.19 2.27 -20.90
N PRO A 41 19.95 1.44 -20.13
CA PRO A 41 19.34 0.54 -19.17
C PRO A 41 18.68 1.36 -18.04
N ASN A 42 18.01 0.68 -17.10
CA ASN A 42 17.33 1.37 -16.00
C ASN A 42 18.29 2.22 -15.17
N TYR A 43 17.94 3.49 -15.00
CA TYR A 43 18.72 4.47 -14.23
C TYR A 43 17.85 5.26 -13.23
N ASN A 44 18.49 5.86 -12.25
CA ASN A 44 17.84 6.68 -11.25
C ASN A 44 17.57 8.10 -11.77
N ARG A 45 16.36 8.35 -12.26
CA ARG A 45 15.94 9.67 -12.77
C ARG A 45 16.02 10.79 -11.75
N ILE A 46 15.95 10.47 -10.45
CA ILE A 46 16.07 11.45 -9.38
C ILE A 46 17.47 12.10 -9.36
N LEU A 47 18.47 11.35 -9.83
CA LEU A 47 19.87 11.79 -9.82
C LEU A 47 20.29 12.55 -11.10
N LEU A 48 19.35 12.82 -12.03
CA LEU A 48 19.63 13.69 -13.17
C LEU A 48 19.98 15.12 -12.75
N SER A 49 19.42 15.63 -11.65
CA SER A 49 19.74 16.96 -11.12
C SER A 49 21.17 17.05 -10.59
N PRO A 50 21.71 16.12 -9.78
CA PRO A 50 23.14 16.04 -9.47
C PRO A 50 24.04 15.87 -10.71
N VAL A 51 23.65 15.10 -11.72
CA VAL A 51 24.40 14.98 -12.97
C VAL A 51 24.44 16.32 -13.71
N LEU A 52 23.31 17.02 -13.83
CA LEU A 52 23.26 18.36 -14.41
C LEU A 52 24.13 19.34 -13.61
N ALA A 53 24.14 19.25 -12.30
CA ALA A 53 24.99 20.11 -11.45
C ALA A 53 26.49 19.78 -11.54
N GLY A 54 26.87 18.62 -12.10
CA GLY A 54 28.26 18.15 -12.15
C GLY A 54 28.74 17.50 -10.85
N GLU A 55 27.83 17.12 -9.98
CA GLU A 55 28.10 16.46 -8.71
C GLU A 55 28.20 14.92 -8.85
N GLN A 56 27.66 14.35 -9.93
CA GLN A 56 27.69 12.92 -10.25
C GLN A 56 27.90 12.66 -11.75
N GLU A 57 28.45 11.50 -12.06
CA GLU A 57 28.61 11.02 -13.45
C GLU A 57 27.40 10.15 -13.85
N LEU A 58 27.17 10.04 -15.16
CA LEU A 58 26.02 9.31 -15.70
C LEU A 58 26.04 7.81 -15.34
N ASP A 59 27.22 7.20 -15.37
CA ASP A 59 27.37 5.77 -15.08
C ASP A 59 27.04 5.45 -13.60
N GLU A 60 27.20 6.41 -12.71
CA GLU A 60 26.91 6.27 -11.28
C GLU A 60 25.41 6.19 -10.97
N ILE A 61 24.57 6.67 -11.88
CA ILE A 61 23.11 6.66 -11.70
C ILE A 61 22.42 5.43 -12.31
N ILE A 62 23.16 4.54 -12.99
CA ILE A 62 22.63 3.29 -13.53
C ILE A 62 22.27 2.35 -12.38
N LEU A 63 21.00 1.95 -12.30
CA LEU A 63 20.49 1.05 -11.26
C LEU A 63 20.68 -0.42 -11.64
N ASN A 64 20.34 -0.78 -12.88
CA ASN A 64 20.40 -2.14 -13.38
C ASN A 64 21.15 -2.11 -14.74
N PRO A 65 22.44 -2.47 -14.77
CA PRO A 65 23.20 -2.55 -16.02
C PRO A 65 22.66 -3.66 -16.93
N VAL A 66 22.99 -3.65 -18.23
CA VAL A 66 22.51 -4.65 -19.20
C VAL A 66 22.81 -6.07 -18.75
N GLN A 67 23.98 -6.29 -18.15
CA GLN A 67 24.37 -7.59 -17.60
C GLN A 67 23.37 -8.12 -16.57
N TRP A 68 22.74 -7.26 -15.75
CA TRP A 68 21.72 -7.68 -14.79
C TRP A 68 20.52 -8.35 -15.47
N TYR A 69 20.08 -7.80 -16.62
CA TYR A 69 18.96 -8.41 -17.38
C TYR A 69 19.35 -9.77 -17.95
N GLU A 70 20.57 -9.90 -18.46
CA GLU A 70 21.11 -11.16 -18.98
C GLU A 70 21.17 -12.23 -17.87
N GLU A 71 21.71 -11.88 -16.71
CA GLU A 71 21.80 -12.77 -15.54
C GLU A 71 20.42 -13.22 -15.03
N GLN A 72 19.39 -12.39 -15.19
CA GLN A 72 18.01 -12.72 -14.81
C GLN A 72 17.23 -13.41 -15.95
N GLY A 73 17.85 -13.66 -17.11
CA GLY A 73 17.20 -14.27 -18.25
C GLY A 73 16.09 -13.39 -18.87
N ILE A 74 16.22 -12.08 -18.79
CA ILE A 74 15.27 -11.09 -19.32
C ILE A 74 15.71 -10.67 -20.71
N THR A 75 14.83 -10.77 -21.70
CA THR A 75 15.06 -10.20 -23.04
C THR A 75 14.81 -8.70 -23.02
N LEU A 76 15.87 -7.90 -23.12
CA LEU A 76 15.82 -6.45 -23.12
C LEU A 76 15.97 -5.86 -24.52
N HIS A 77 14.99 -5.07 -24.95
CA HIS A 77 15.04 -4.28 -26.19
C HIS A 77 15.16 -2.79 -25.84
N LEU A 78 16.36 -2.23 -25.94
CA LEU A 78 16.62 -0.79 -25.83
C LEU A 78 16.38 -0.09 -27.18
N ASN A 79 16.24 1.23 -27.18
CA ASN A 79 15.91 2.02 -28.39
C ASN A 79 14.69 1.47 -29.13
N THR A 80 13.74 0.84 -28.45
CA THR A 80 12.63 0.13 -29.09
C THR A 80 11.31 0.63 -28.53
N THR A 81 10.54 1.30 -29.36
CA THR A 81 9.26 1.90 -28.96
C THR A 81 8.11 0.96 -29.33
N VAL A 82 7.28 0.65 -28.36
CA VAL A 82 6.02 -0.09 -28.60
C VAL A 82 5.03 0.80 -29.32
N THR A 83 4.60 0.38 -30.49
CA THR A 83 3.70 1.12 -31.38
C THR A 83 2.25 0.67 -31.23
N GLU A 84 2.01 -0.62 -30.98
CA GLU A 84 0.68 -1.21 -30.94
C GLU A 84 0.63 -2.39 -29.96
N VAL A 85 -0.54 -2.63 -29.38
CA VAL A 85 -0.87 -3.84 -28.62
C VAL A 85 -2.22 -4.38 -29.05
N ASP A 86 -2.20 -5.56 -29.67
CA ASP A 86 -3.42 -6.32 -29.98
C ASP A 86 -3.82 -7.15 -28.75
N ARG A 87 -4.85 -6.69 -28.03
CA ARG A 87 -5.35 -7.36 -26.82
C ARG A 87 -6.05 -8.68 -27.10
N ALA A 88 -6.67 -8.83 -28.27
CA ALA A 88 -7.37 -10.06 -28.64
C ALA A 88 -6.37 -11.18 -28.95
N ARG A 89 -5.33 -10.88 -29.72
CA ARG A 89 -4.25 -11.80 -30.06
C ARG A 89 -3.15 -11.87 -29.01
N ARG A 90 -3.12 -10.93 -28.07
CA ARG A 90 -2.11 -10.76 -27.02
C ARG A 90 -0.70 -10.61 -27.62
N ILE A 91 -0.57 -9.71 -28.56
CA ILE A 91 0.69 -9.40 -29.24
C ILE A 91 1.02 -7.93 -29.00
N VAL A 92 2.26 -7.69 -28.63
CA VAL A 92 2.88 -6.35 -28.56
C VAL A 92 3.74 -6.19 -29.80
N SER A 93 3.50 -5.14 -30.59
CA SER A 93 4.33 -4.76 -31.76
C SER A 93 5.14 -3.53 -31.40
N ALA A 94 6.43 -3.58 -31.65
CA ALA A 94 7.40 -2.52 -31.38
C ALA A 94 8.28 -2.26 -32.57
N GLN A 95 8.86 -1.06 -32.63
CA GLN A 95 9.80 -0.66 -33.65
C GLN A 95 11.08 -0.14 -33.00
N SER A 96 12.21 -0.70 -33.39
CA SER A 96 13.51 -0.21 -32.96
C SER A 96 13.93 1.05 -33.76
N ALA A 97 14.89 1.80 -33.23
CA ALA A 97 15.37 3.03 -33.86
C ALA A 97 15.94 2.84 -35.25
N ASP A 98 16.43 1.63 -35.61
CA ASP A 98 16.87 1.24 -36.95
C ASP A 98 15.74 0.80 -37.88
N GLY A 99 14.48 0.93 -37.43
CA GLY A 99 13.27 0.65 -38.19
C GLY A 99 12.83 -0.81 -38.21
N LYS A 100 13.52 -1.72 -37.53
CA LYS A 100 13.12 -3.13 -37.44
C LYS A 100 11.90 -3.32 -36.56
N GLY A 101 10.91 -4.07 -37.03
CA GLY A 101 9.77 -4.51 -36.29
C GLY A 101 10.14 -5.66 -35.34
N VAL A 102 9.64 -5.59 -34.08
CA VAL A 102 9.77 -6.66 -33.09
C VAL A 102 8.38 -6.97 -32.55
N GLU A 103 8.01 -8.24 -32.47
CA GLU A 103 6.75 -8.69 -31.89
C GLU A 103 7.01 -9.60 -30.70
N ALA A 104 6.19 -9.46 -29.66
CA ALA A 104 6.20 -10.34 -28.48
C ALA A 104 4.77 -10.69 -28.07
N SER A 105 4.51 -11.98 -27.88
CA SER A 105 3.24 -12.45 -27.30
C SER A 105 3.27 -12.41 -25.77
N TYR A 106 2.11 -12.22 -25.11
CA TYR A 106 2.05 -12.15 -23.67
C TYR A 106 0.87 -12.91 -23.05
N ASP A 107 1.08 -13.46 -21.86
CA ASP A 107 0.03 -13.91 -20.95
C ASP A 107 -0.32 -12.82 -19.95
N ARG A 108 0.68 -11.98 -19.61
CA ARG A 108 0.54 -10.78 -18.79
C ARG A 108 1.31 -9.64 -19.43
N LEU A 109 0.72 -8.45 -19.35
CA LEU A 109 1.32 -7.21 -19.84
C LEU A 109 1.47 -6.22 -18.68
N LEU A 110 2.65 -5.62 -18.55
CA LEU A 110 2.94 -4.58 -17.56
C LEU A 110 3.26 -3.27 -18.27
N ILE A 111 2.42 -2.26 -18.12
CA ILE A 111 2.58 -0.93 -18.74
C ILE A 111 3.22 0.02 -17.72
N CYS A 112 4.42 0.51 -18.05
CA CYS A 112 5.23 1.39 -17.21
C CYS A 112 5.78 2.55 -18.05
N THR A 113 4.93 3.13 -18.89
CA THR A 113 5.30 4.18 -19.87
C THR A 113 5.63 5.53 -19.24
N GLY A 114 5.46 5.67 -17.94
CA GLY A 114 5.81 6.86 -17.17
C GLY A 114 4.98 8.09 -17.55
N SER A 115 5.63 9.24 -17.66
CA SER A 115 5.00 10.51 -18.02
C SER A 115 5.84 11.28 -19.02
N ASN A 116 5.20 12.19 -19.73
CA ASN A 116 5.82 13.16 -20.63
C ASN A 116 5.91 14.52 -19.95
N ALA A 117 6.98 15.27 -20.20
CA ALA A 117 7.03 16.67 -19.81
C ALA A 117 5.92 17.46 -20.52
N PHE A 118 5.29 18.34 -19.79
CA PHE A 118 4.28 19.22 -20.37
C PHE A 118 4.98 20.45 -21.01
N MET A 119 4.89 20.56 -22.32
CA MET A 119 5.34 21.73 -23.06
C MET A 119 4.20 22.74 -23.19
N LEU A 120 4.46 23.98 -22.81
CA LEU A 120 3.47 25.05 -22.96
C LEU A 120 3.08 25.19 -24.46
N PRO A 121 1.78 25.26 -24.79
CA PRO A 121 1.34 25.38 -26.17
C PRO A 121 1.42 26.84 -26.62
N VAL A 122 2.63 27.42 -26.64
CA VAL A 122 2.92 28.77 -27.08
C VAL A 122 3.66 28.78 -28.41
N PRO A 123 3.52 29.80 -29.25
CA PRO A 123 4.33 29.97 -30.45
C PRO A 123 5.83 29.89 -30.12
N GLY A 124 6.59 29.22 -30.98
CA GLY A 124 8.03 29.07 -30.78
C GLY A 124 8.46 27.93 -29.84
N LYS A 125 7.53 27.12 -29.30
CA LYS A 125 7.86 26.01 -28.37
C LYS A 125 8.78 24.94 -28.96
N ASP A 126 8.80 24.82 -30.29
CA ASP A 126 9.59 23.83 -31.01
C ASP A 126 10.90 24.40 -31.58
N LEU A 127 11.27 25.64 -31.22
CA LEU A 127 12.54 26.27 -31.68
C LEU A 127 13.76 25.54 -31.11
N PRO A 128 14.84 25.40 -31.86
CA PRO A 128 16.13 24.96 -31.33
C PRO A 128 16.51 25.78 -30.09
N GLY A 129 16.93 25.13 -29.01
CA GLY A 129 17.21 25.74 -27.71
C GLY A 129 16.02 25.83 -26.75
N VAL A 130 14.84 25.33 -27.17
CA VAL A 130 13.71 25.12 -26.25
C VAL A 130 13.65 23.62 -25.93
N ILE A 131 13.79 23.27 -24.65
CA ILE A 131 13.86 21.87 -24.22
C ILE A 131 12.98 21.61 -23.00
N ALA A 132 12.66 20.35 -22.78
CA ALA A 132 12.12 19.87 -21.51
C ALA A 132 13.24 19.55 -20.52
N TYR A 133 12.88 19.08 -19.33
CA TYR A 133 13.82 18.45 -18.40
C TYR A 133 13.18 17.17 -17.87
N ARG A 134 13.54 16.02 -18.47
CA ARG A 134 12.88 14.76 -18.15
C ARG A 134 13.80 13.55 -18.12
N ASP A 135 14.78 13.47 -19.00
CA ASP A 135 15.61 12.29 -19.21
C ASP A 135 17.09 12.66 -19.42
N ILE A 136 17.89 11.64 -19.72
CA ILE A 136 19.32 11.78 -19.98
C ILE A 136 19.59 12.66 -21.21
N ALA A 137 18.78 12.55 -22.25
CA ALA A 137 18.96 13.34 -23.47
C ALA A 137 18.73 14.84 -23.19
N ASP A 138 17.68 15.17 -22.44
CA ASP A 138 17.42 16.54 -21.98
C ASP A 138 18.58 17.07 -21.13
N THR A 139 19.08 16.23 -20.21
CA THR A 139 20.21 16.60 -19.33
C THR A 139 21.47 16.90 -20.13
N HIS A 140 21.80 16.05 -21.12
CA HIS A 140 22.94 16.29 -22.03
C HIS A 140 22.75 17.54 -22.86
N ALA A 141 21.54 17.79 -23.38
CA ALA A 141 21.25 19.00 -24.14
C ALA A 141 21.45 20.27 -23.30
N MET A 142 21.08 20.24 -21.99
CA MET A 142 21.33 21.32 -21.08
C MET A 142 22.83 21.52 -20.79
N ILE A 143 23.57 20.44 -20.57
CA ILE A 143 25.03 20.47 -20.33
C ILE A 143 25.76 21.04 -21.57
N ASP A 144 25.40 20.57 -22.77
CA ASP A 144 25.96 21.06 -24.03
C ASP A 144 25.64 22.55 -24.24
N ALA A 145 24.40 22.96 -24.00
CA ALA A 145 23.99 24.35 -24.07
C ALA A 145 24.76 25.24 -23.08
N ALA A 146 24.95 24.80 -21.84
CA ALA A 146 25.71 25.54 -20.84
C ALA A 146 27.19 25.76 -21.20
N SER A 147 27.77 24.84 -22.01
CA SER A 147 29.14 24.99 -22.52
C SER A 147 29.30 26.07 -23.61
N ARG A 148 28.19 26.38 -24.33
CA ARG A 148 28.20 27.26 -25.50
C ARG A 148 27.55 28.63 -25.31
N TYR A 149 26.56 28.69 -24.41
CA TYR A 149 25.68 29.83 -24.23
C TYR A 149 25.73 30.35 -22.79
N LYS A 150 25.17 31.52 -22.58
CA LYS A 150 25.27 32.22 -21.29
C LYS A 150 23.94 32.45 -20.59
N LYS A 151 22.85 32.67 -21.31
CA LYS A 151 21.57 33.07 -20.76
C LYS A 151 20.56 31.91 -20.79
N ALA A 152 20.08 31.46 -19.65
CA ALA A 152 19.02 30.45 -19.58
C ALA A 152 17.78 31.02 -18.92
N VAL A 153 16.63 30.66 -19.46
CA VAL A 153 15.31 30.91 -18.87
C VAL A 153 14.67 29.57 -18.53
N VAL A 154 14.33 29.37 -17.25
CA VAL A 154 13.61 28.20 -16.80
C VAL A 154 12.16 28.57 -16.53
N ILE A 155 11.23 28.06 -17.31
CA ILE A 155 9.80 28.28 -17.16
C ILE A 155 9.23 27.23 -16.21
N GLY A 156 8.88 27.63 -14.98
CA GLY A 156 8.36 26.77 -13.91
C GLY A 156 9.17 26.87 -12.63
N GLY A 157 8.59 27.44 -11.57
CA GLY A 157 9.21 27.57 -10.23
C GLY A 157 8.85 26.43 -9.27
N GLY A 158 8.50 25.25 -9.81
CA GLY A 158 8.32 24.02 -9.05
C GLY A 158 9.64 23.26 -8.82
N LEU A 159 9.56 22.12 -8.15
CA LEU A 159 10.70 21.30 -7.72
C LEU A 159 11.74 21.10 -8.85
N LEU A 160 11.32 20.52 -9.96
CA LEU A 160 12.21 20.18 -11.07
C LEU A 160 12.79 21.42 -11.77
N GLY A 161 11.99 22.51 -11.86
CA GLY A 161 12.46 23.76 -12.45
C GLY A 161 13.56 24.43 -11.62
N LEU A 162 13.43 24.43 -10.29
CA LEU A 162 14.46 24.96 -9.39
C LEU A 162 15.73 24.12 -9.41
N GLU A 163 15.60 22.78 -9.51
CA GLU A 163 16.75 21.88 -9.67
C GLU A 163 17.46 22.13 -11.00
N ALA A 164 16.72 22.28 -12.11
CA ALA A 164 17.28 22.63 -13.42
C ALA A 164 18.01 23.99 -13.39
N ALA A 165 17.37 25.00 -12.80
CA ALA A 165 17.94 26.34 -12.68
C ALA A 165 19.24 26.34 -11.87
N ASN A 166 19.25 25.65 -10.73
CA ASN A 166 20.44 25.50 -9.90
C ASN A 166 21.58 24.78 -10.66
N GLY A 167 21.28 23.68 -11.35
CA GLY A 167 22.26 22.94 -12.11
C GLY A 167 22.89 23.76 -13.26
N LEU A 168 22.08 24.52 -14.00
CA LEU A 168 22.57 25.41 -15.06
C LEU A 168 23.41 26.58 -14.50
N MET A 169 23.00 27.14 -13.36
CA MET A 169 23.77 28.18 -12.67
C MET A 169 25.14 27.68 -12.21
N LEU A 170 25.21 26.49 -11.63
CA LEU A 170 26.47 25.85 -11.24
C LEU A 170 27.40 25.57 -12.43
N ARG A 171 26.84 25.41 -13.64
CA ARG A 171 27.59 25.32 -14.90
C ARG A 171 27.95 26.69 -15.52
N GLY A 172 27.68 27.78 -14.79
CA GLY A 172 28.12 29.12 -15.17
C GLY A 172 27.17 29.89 -16.08
N MET A 173 25.92 29.48 -16.21
CA MET A 173 24.88 30.23 -16.92
C MET A 173 24.27 31.34 -16.04
N ASP A 174 23.85 32.43 -16.64
CA ASP A 174 22.98 33.44 -16.02
C ASP A 174 21.52 32.95 -16.17
N VAL A 175 20.93 32.56 -15.05
CA VAL A 175 19.64 31.84 -15.06
C VAL A 175 18.54 32.70 -14.45
N THR A 176 17.44 32.84 -15.20
CA THR A 176 16.19 33.46 -14.69
C THR A 176 15.07 32.41 -14.68
N VAL A 177 14.46 32.22 -13.50
CA VAL A 177 13.28 31.36 -13.33
C VAL A 177 12.02 32.20 -13.52
N VAL A 178 11.19 31.80 -14.47
CA VAL A 178 9.89 32.44 -14.76
C VAL A 178 8.79 31.59 -14.14
N HIS A 179 7.94 32.19 -13.31
CA HIS A 179 6.88 31.48 -12.64
C HIS A 179 5.55 32.24 -12.69
N VAL A 180 4.48 31.52 -13.04
CA VAL A 180 3.14 32.10 -13.21
C VAL A 180 2.42 32.35 -11.89
N MET A 181 2.77 31.61 -10.84
CA MET A 181 2.16 31.73 -9.51
C MET A 181 2.86 32.79 -8.68
N PRO A 182 2.23 33.30 -7.60
CA PRO A 182 2.78 34.36 -6.76
C PRO A 182 3.97 33.93 -5.91
N TRP A 183 4.16 32.63 -5.64
CA TRP A 183 5.32 32.09 -4.93
C TRP A 183 5.81 30.75 -5.50
N LEU A 184 7.04 30.37 -5.17
CA LEU A 184 7.68 29.15 -5.64
C LEU A 184 7.12 27.93 -4.95
N MET A 185 7.10 26.78 -5.68
CA MET A 185 6.66 25.49 -5.13
C MET A 185 5.30 25.56 -4.44
N GLU A 186 4.32 26.25 -5.03
CA GLU A 186 2.99 26.51 -4.47
C GLU A 186 2.20 25.24 -4.08
N ARG A 187 2.59 24.11 -4.65
CA ARG A 187 2.00 22.79 -4.32
C ARG A 187 2.67 22.11 -3.11
N GLN A 188 3.79 22.63 -2.66
CA GLN A 188 4.62 22.04 -1.60
C GLN A 188 4.91 23.00 -0.45
N LEU A 189 4.86 24.31 -0.68
CA LEU A 189 5.20 25.34 0.29
C LEU A 189 4.10 26.37 0.40
N ASP A 190 3.92 26.89 1.61
CA ASP A 190 3.15 28.10 1.81
C ASP A 190 3.99 29.35 1.43
N GLN A 191 3.35 30.50 1.44
CA GLN A 191 3.98 31.74 0.98
C GLN A 191 5.20 32.14 1.82
N VAL A 192 5.21 31.83 3.13
CA VAL A 192 6.32 32.20 4.03
C VAL A 192 7.55 31.35 3.74
N ALA A 193 7.39 30.01 3.73
CA ALA A 193 8.48 29.09 3.41
C ALA A 193 9.02 29.32 1.99
N ALA A 194 8.13 29.58 1.02
CA ALA A 194 8.52 29.91 -0.35
C ALA A 194 9.29 31.23 -0.46
N GLY A 195 8.97 32.24 0.38
CA GLY A 195 9.70 33.50 0.46
C GLY A 195 11.13 33.31 0.96
N LEU A 196 11.34 32.47 1.98
CA LEU A 196 12.66 32.11 2.49
C LEU A 196 13.47 31.33 1.44
N LEU A 197 12.83 30.36 0.77
CA LEU A 197 13.43 29.61 -0.33
C LEU A 197 13.89 30.55 -1.45
N ARG A 198 13.02 31.44 -1.91
CA ARG A 198 13.32 32.38 -2.97
C ARG A 198 14.54 33.24 -2.59
N LYS A 199 14.54 33.84 -1.40
CA LYS A 199 15.67 34.65 -0.91
C LYS A 199 16.97 33.83 -0.92
N SER A 200 16.96 32.61 -0.39
CA SER A 200 18.13 31.73 -0.36
C SER A 200 18.68 31.44 -1.75
N LEU A 201 17.81 31.29 -2.75
CA LEU A 201 18.20 31.06 -4.14
C LEU A 201 18.67 32.32 -4.85
N GLU A 202 18.06 33.47 -4.55
CA GLU A 202 18.52 34.79 -5.04
C GLU A 202 19.93 35.13 -4.50
N ASP A 203 20.17 34.85 -3.22
CA ASP A 203 21.48 35.06 -2.58
C ASP A 203 22.58 34.17 -3.23
N ARG A 204 22.23 33.09 -3.91
CA ARG A 204 23.13 32.23 -4.70
C ARG A 204 23.29 32.67 -6.14
N GLY A 205 22.55 33.68 -6.60
CA GLY A 205 22.67 34.25 -7.94
C GLY A 205 21.54 33.90 -8.93
N LEU A 206 20.53 33.12 -8.53
CA LEU A 206 19.36 32.89 -9.36
C LEU A 206 18.47 34.13 -9.42
N LYS A 207 17.88 34.38 -10.57
CA LYS A 207 16.92 35.47 -10.79
C LYS A 207 15.52 34.93 -10.92
N PHE A 208 14.51 35.66 -10.45
CA PHE A 208 13.12 35.24 -10.49
C PHE A 208 12.22 36.29 -11.12
N LEU A 209 11.40 35.90 -12.06
CA LEU A 209 10.31 36.69 -12.63
C LEU A 209 8.99 36.00 -12.25
N MET A 210 8.35 36.51 -11.20
CA MET A 210 7.12 35.93 -10.63
C MET A 210 5.88 36.52 -11.31
N GLN A 211 4.78 35.77 -11.30
CA GLN A 211 3.48 36.13 -11.89
C GLN A 211 3.57 36.47 -13.38
N ALA A 212 4.60 35.99 -14.08
CA ALA A 212 4.83 36.24 -15.48
C ALA A 212 4.22 35.14 -16.35
N GLN A 213 3.40 35.53 -17.30
CA GLN A 213 2.75 34.62 -18.23
C GLN A 213 3.49 34.67 -19.58
N THR A 214 4.15 33.58 -19.94
CA THR A 214 4.77 33.42 -21.25
C THR A 214 3.71 33.49 -22.34
N GLN A 215 3.93 34.35 -23.32
CA GLN A 215 3.07 34.50 -24.51
C GLN A 215 3.63 33.74 -25.71
N GLU A 216 4.92 33.97 -26.04
CA GLU A 216 5.60 33.31 -27.14
C GLU A 216 7.12 33.25 -26.90
N LEU A 217 7.78 32.39 -27.67
CA LEU A 217 9.25 32.29 -27.72
C LEU A 217 9.70 32.78 -29.08
N ILE A 218 10.61 33.73 -29.10
CA ILE A 218 11.03 34.45 -30.32
C ILE A 218 12.33 33.83 -30.85
N ALA A 219 12.36 33.58 -32.17
CA ALA A 219 13.56 33.11 -32.84
C ALA A 219 14.52 34.27 -33.13
N GLY A 220 15.82 34.03 -32.96
CA GLY A 220 16.88 34.90 -33.43
C GLY A 220 17.15 34.70 -34.93
N PRO A 221 18.12 35.44 -35.45
CA PRO A 221 18.51 35.38 -36.86
C PRO A 221 19.03 33.98 -37.32
N ASP A 222 19.51 33.18 -36.35
CA ASP A 222 20.02 31.83 -36.58
C ASP A 222 18.92 30.75 -36.48
N GLY A 223 17.67 31.17 -36.26
CA GLY A 223 16.52 30.28 -36.09
C GLY A 223 16.41 29.61 -34.76
N ARG A 224 17.31 29.89 -33.77
CA ARG A 224 17.23 29.45 -32.39
C ARG A 224 16.39 30.40 -31.56
N VAL A 225 15.97 29.94 -30.38
CA VAL A 225 15.36 30.83 -29.38
C VAL A 225 16.35 31.93 -29.00
N SER A 226 15.87 33.18 -28.96
CA SER A 226 16.65 34.34 -28.57
C SER A 226 16.03 35.14 -27.42
N SER A 227 14.71 34.95 -27.20
CA SER A 227 14.02 35.61 -26.11
C SER A 227 12.67 34.99 -25.81
N VAL A 228 12.16 35.29 -24.60
CA VAL A 228 10.83 34.94 -24.12
C VAL A 228 10.01 36.23 -24.03
N GLN A 229 8.88 36.30 -24.70
CA GLN A 229 7.92 37.41 -24.60
C GLN A 229 6.79 37.04 -23.63
N PHE A 230 6.41 38.02 -22.78
CA PHE A 230 5.35 37.86 -21.80
C PHE A 230 4.09 38.62 -22.20
N LYS A 231 2.96 38.24 -21.62
CA LYS A 231 1.64 38.84 -21.95
C LYS A 231 1.54 40.32 -21.59
N ASP A 232 2.35 40.82 -20.66
CA ASP A 232 2.43 42.23 -20.29
C ASP A 232 3.26 43.09 -21.29
N GLY A 233 3.77 42.43 -22.36
CA GLY A 233 4.61 43.05 -23.39
C GLY A 233 6.10 43.09 -23.05
N SER A 234 6.52 42.69 -21.84
CA SER A 234 7.93 42.60 -21.48
C SER A 234 8.62 41.44 -22.19
N GLN A 235 9.94 41.50 -22.30
CA GLN A 235 10.76 40.50 -22.99
C GLN A 235 12.02 40.19 -22.19
N LEU A 236 12.47 38.93 -22.23
CA LEU A 236 13.67 38.47 -21.55
C LEU A 236 14.53 37.66 -22.55
N ASP A 237 15.79 38.07 -22.70
CA ASP A 237 16.73 37.37 -23.57
C ASP A 237 17.02 35.93 -23.06
N ALA A 238 17.14 35.00 -23.95
CA ALA A 238 17.42 33.58 -23.63
C ALA A 238 18.10 32.87 -24.78
N ASP A 239 19.23 32.24 -24.51
CA ASP A 239 19.91 31.32 -25.44
C ASP A 239 19.37 29.88 -25.29
N LEU A 240 18.85 29.59 -24.09
CA LEU A 240 18.24 28.30 -23.69
C LEU A 240 16.95 28.57 -22.93
N VAL A 241 15.88 27.88 -23.28
CA VAL A 241 14.62 27.87 -22.55
C VAL A 241 14.32 26.45 -22.10
N VAL A 242 14.21 26.23 -20.78
CA VAL A 242 13.84 24.94 -20.19
C VAL A 242 12.40 25.01 -19.70
N MET A 243 11.53 24.15 -20.23
CA MET A 243 10.14 24.05 -19.79
C MET A 243 9.98 22.99 -18.70
N ALA A 244 9.79 23.44 -17.45
CA ALA A 244 9.58 22.58 -16.27
C ALA A 244 8.23 22.87 -15.59
N VAL A 245 7.17 22.90 -16.38
CA VAL A 245 5.80 23.30 -15.96
C VAL A 245 4.88 22.12 -15.62
N GLY A 246 5.47 20.97 -15.30
CA GLY A 246 4.78 19.77 -14.88
C GLY A 246 4.89 18.63 -15.87
N ILE A 247 4.25 17.53 -15.52
CA ILE A 247 4.24 16.28 -16.28
C ILE A 247 2.81 15.83 -16.57
N ARG A 248 2.63 15.02 -17.62
CA ARG A 248 1.38 14.33 -17.92
C ARG A 248 1.63 12.83 -18.04
N PRO A 249 0.81 11.97 -17.40
CA PRO A 249 0.87 10.53 -17.59
C PRO A 249 0.90 10.16 -19.07
N ASN A 250 1.81 9.27 -19.45
CA ASN A 250 1.92 8.79 -20.83
C ASN A 250 0.90 7.66 -21.05
N THR A 251 -0.29 8.01 -21.46
CA THR A 251 -1.44 7.10 -21.71
C THR A 251 -1.65 6.75 -23.18
N ALA A 252 -0.89 7.35 -24.10
CA ALA A 252 -1.15 7.25 -25.53
C ALA A 252 -1.24 5.80 -26.06
N LEU A 253 -0.37 4.89 -25.61
CA LEU A 253 -0.45 3.48 -25.96
C LEU A 253 -1.71 2.83 -25.39
N ALA A 254 -2.00 3.09 -24.12
CA ALA A 254 -3.14 2.53 -23.40
C ALA A 254 -4.48 2.97 -24.03
N GLU A 255 -4.59 4.23 -24.43
CA GLU A 255 -5.77 4.76 -25.14
C GLU A 255 -5.96 4.09 -26.51
N ARG A 256 -4.88 3.95 -27.31
CA ARG A 256 -4.95 3.26 -28.61
C ARG A 256 -5.40 1.82 -28.50
N MET A 257 -4.99 1.12 -27.44
CA MET A 257 -5.41 -0.27 -27.20
C MET A 257 -6.77 -0.37 -26.47
N GLY A 258 -7.47 0.75 -26.22
CA GLY A 258 -8.80 0.78 -25.66
C GLY A 258 -8.86 0.52 -24.15
N LEU A 259 -7.81 0.83 -23.40
CA LEU A 259 -7.85 0.84 -21.94
C LEU A 259 -8.50 2.12 -21.42
N HIS A 260 -9.22 2.00 -20.32
CA HIS A 260 -9.81 3.16 -19.67
C HIS A 260 -8.74 4.04 -19.03
N CYS A 261 -8.64 5.30 -19.50
CA CYS A 261 -7.71 6.30 -19.02
C CYS A 261 -8.44 7.53 -18.48
N GLN A 262 -8.10 7.95 -17.27
CA GLN A 262 -8.57 9.19 -16.64
C GLN A 262 -7.43 9.75 -15.79
N ARG A 263 -6.80 10.86 -16.20
CA ARG A 263 -5.58 11.39 -15.60
C ARG A 263 -4.42 10.37 -15.51
N GLY A 264 -4.50 9.26 -16.22
CA GLY A 264 -3.61 8.10 -16.23
C GLY A 264 -4.39 6.84 -16.56
N ILE A 265 -3.69 5.71 -16.69
CA ILE A 265 -4.30 4.39 -16.91
C ILE A 265 -4.99 3.97 -15.61
N VAL A 266 -6.31 3.81 -15.63
CA VAL A 266 -7.07 3.51 -14.41
C VAL A 266 -6.83 2.07 -13.98
N VAL A 267 -6.36 1.93 -12.73
CA VAL A 267 -6.02 0.64 -12.12
C VAL A 267 -6.80 0.39 -10.85
N THR A 268 -7.00 -0.89 -10.54
CA THR A 268 -7.59 -1.37 -9.29
C THR A 268 -6.56 -1.35 -8.14
N ASP A 269 -6.98 -1.74 -6.95
CA ASP A 269 -6.08 -1.92 -5.78
C ASP A 269 -5.02 -3.00 -6.00
N THR A 270 -5.16 -3.83 -7.03
CA THR A 270 -4.19 -4.86 -7.43
C THR A 270 -3.27 -4.41 -8.55
N LEU A 271 -3.39 -3.15 -8.98
CA LEU A 271 -2.69 -2.53 -10.10
C LEU A 271 -2.99 -3.17 -11.46
N GLN A 272 -4.02 -3.98 -11.54
CA GLN A 272 -4.59 -4.43 -12.81
C GLN A 272 -5.42 -3.30 -13.41
N THR A 273 -5.41 -3.17 -14.74
CA THR A 273 -6.28 -2.20 -15.38
C THR A 273 -7.75 -2.58 -15.20
N VAL A 274 -8.62 -1.60 -15.06
CA VAL A 274 -10.07 -1.87 -14.92
C VAL A 274 -10.68 -2.47 -16.19
N THR A 275 -10.02 -2.35 -17.33
CA THR A 275 -10.49 -2.83 -18.64
C THR A 275 -10.10 -4.27 -18.91
N ASP A 276 -8.89 -4.69 -18.54
CA ASP A 276 -8.36 -6.04 -18.78
C ASP A 276 -7.48 -6.49 -17.61
N ALA A 277 -7.93 -7.51 -16.90
CA ALA A 277 -7.25 -8.05 -15.71
C ALA A 277 -5.90 -8.74 -16.01
N ARG A 278 -5.54 -8.96 -17.30
CA ARG A 278 -4.22 -9.48 -17.67
C ARG A 278 -3.18 -8.36 -17.80
N ILE A 279 -3.64 -7.11 -17.81
CA ILE A 279 -2.81 -5.93 -18.02
C ILE A 279 -2.68 -5.19 -16.70
N TYR A 280 -1.45 -4.95 -16.31
CA TYR A 280 -1.08 -4.19 -15.12
C TYR A 280 -0.50 -2.85 -15.54
N SER A 281 -0.65 -1.84 -14.70
CA SER A 281 0.06 -0.58 -14.88
C SER A 281 0.59 -0.07 -13.55
N VAL A 282 1.86 0.37 -13.56
CA VAL A 282 2.54 0.97 -12.41
C VAL A 282 3.33 2.19 -12.85
N GLY A 283 3.61 3.07 -11.91
CA GLY A 283 4.40 4.26 -12.18
C GLY A 283 3.53 5.47 -12.51
N GLU A 284 4.15 6.52 -13.04
CA GLU A 284 3.51 7.80 -13.31
C GLU A 284 2.40 7.73 -14.38
N CYS A 285 2.37 6.67 -15.19
CA CYS A 285 1.29 6.45 -16.15
C CYS A 285 0.01 5.88 -15.51
N ALA A 286 0.10 5.30 -14.31
CA ALA A 286 -1.02 4.68 -13.63
C ALA A 286 -1.82 5.69 -12.81
N ALA A 287 -3.15 5.58 -12.83
CA ALA A 287 -4.06 6.33 -11.97
C ALA A 287 -4.82 5.36 -11.06
N HIS A 288 -4.53 5.42 -9.76
CA HIS A 288 -5.21 4.65 -8.75
C HIS A 288 -6.18 5.54 -7.98
N ARG A 289 -7.47 5.17 -7.95
CA ARG A 289 -8.52 5.96 -7.27
C ARG A 289 -8.51 7.45 -7.64
N GLY A 290 -8.31 7.74 -8.93
CA GLY A 290 -8.27 9.09 -9.47
C GLY A 290 -6.95 9.86 -9.24
N THR A 291 -5.95 9.25 -8.60
CA THR A 291 -4.65 9.86 -8.31
C THR A 291 -3.54 9.22 -9.13
N ALA A 292 -2.77 10.03 -9.85
CA ALA A 292 -1.49 9.67 -10.45
C ALA A 292 -0.37 10.28 -9.61
N TYR A 293 0.66 9.49 -9.30
CA TYR A 293 1.77 9.91 -8.46
C TYR A 293 3.00 10.23 -9.31
N GLY A 294 3.63 11.37 -9.03
CA GLY A 294 4.88 11.81 -9.68
C GLY A 294 6.13 11.67 -8.80
N LEU A 295 6.04 10.97 -7.66
CA LEU A 295 7.16 10.71 -6.76
C LEU A 295 7.47 9.22 -6.71
N VAL A 296 8.75 8.85 -6.52
CA VAL A 296 9.23 7.47 -6.67
C VAL A 296 8.72 6.52 -5.59
N ALA A 297 8.61 6.94 -4.34
CA ALA A 297 8.21 6.05 -3.27
C ALA A 297 6.81 5.43 -3.45
N PRO A 298 5.75 6.20 -3.82
CA PRO A 298 4.47 5.62 -4.21
C PRO A 298 4.58 4.58 -5.34
N LEU A 299 5.46 4.84 -6.32
CA LEU A 299 5.62 3.95 -7.47
C LEU A 299 6.26 2.61 -7.07
N PHE A 300 7.16 2.62 -6.08
CA PHE A 300 7.76 1.41 -5.53
C PHE A 300 6.79 0.60 -4.67
N GLU A 301 5.87 1.27 -3.97
CA GLU A 301 4.76 0.58 -3.29
C GLU A 301 3.82 -0.08 -4.31
N GLN A 302 3.49 0.61 -5.40
CA GLN A 302 2.75 0.03 -6.52
C GLN A 302 3.48 -1.19 -7.08
N ALA A 303 4.79 -1.09 -7.33
CA ALA A 303 5.62 -2.16 -7.85
C ALA A 303 5.55 -3.44 -7.00
N LYS A 304 5.62 -3.32 -5.67
CA LYS A 304 5.49 -4.46 -4.74
C LYS A 304 4.12 -5.15 -4.85
N VAL A 305 3.05 -4.36 -4.95
CA VAL A 305 1.70 -4.91 -5.09
C VAL A 305 1.51 -5.59 -6.43
N ALA A 306 1.94 -4.95 -7.53
CA ALA A 306 1.86 -5.55 -8.87
C ALA A 306 2.66 -6.85 -8.95
N ALA A 307 3.88 -6.88 -8.41
CA ALA A 307 4.72 -8.07 -8.35
C ALA A 307 4.05 -9.21 -7.55
N ASN A 308 3.41 -8.92 -6.41
CA ASN A 308 2.68 -9.90 -5.62
C ASN A 308 1.54 -10.54 -6.41
N HIS A 309 0.81 -9.75 -7.19
CA HIS A 309 -0.25 -10.25 -8.06
C HIS A 309 0.28 -11.00 -9.28
N LEU A 310 1.32 -10.49 -9.94
CA LEU A 310 1.99 -11.18 -11.04
C LEU A 310 2.58 -12.53 -10.58
N ALA A 311 3.12 -12.60 -9.37
CA ALA A 311 3.59 -13.85 -8.75
C ALA A 311 2.46 -14.81 -8.32
N GLN A 312 1.19 -14.46 -8.60
CA GLN A 312 -0.01 -15.24 -8.28
C GLN A 312 -0.30 -15.43 -6.78
N PHE A 313 0.36 -14.67 -5.89
CA PHE A 313 0.01 -14.67 -4.46
C PHE A 313 -1.33 -13.98 -4.17
N GLY A 314 -1.64 -12.91 -4.88
CA GLY A 314 -2.95 -12.26 -4.90
C GLY A 314 -3.40 -11.56 -3.61
N ILE A 315 -2.53 -11.40 -2.62
CA ILE A 315 -2.86 -10.83 -1.30
C ILE A 315 -2.54 -9.33 -1.17
N GLY A 316 -1.61 -8.82 -1.99
CA GLY A 316 -1.22 -7.41 -1.97
C GLY A 316 -2.37 -6.49 -2.38
N ARG A 317 -2.49 -5.33 -1.71
CA ARG A 317 -3.44 -4.26 -2.08
C ARG A 317 -2.76 -2.91 -1.94
N TYR A 318 -2.82 -2.12 -2.99
CA TYR A 318 -2.38 -0.74 -2.96
C TYR A 318 -3.54 0.13 -2.48
N SER A 319 -3.31 0.89 -1.44
CA SER A 319 -4.37 1.72 -0.84
C SER A 319 -4.18 3.21 -1.10
N GLY A 320 -3.22 3.56 -1.93
CA GLY A 320 -2.76 4.92 -2.11
C GLY A 320 -1.62 5.28 -1.15
N SER A 321 -1.02 6.45 -1.34
CA SER A 321 0.15 6.90 -0.61
C SER A 321 0.01 8.33 -0.14
N LEU A 322 0.42 8.60 1.09
CA LEU A 322 0.71 9.94 1.57
C LEU A 322 2.15 10.27 1.18
N THR A 323 2.38 11.47 0.67
CA THR A 323 3.70 11.87 0.19
C THR A 323 4.26 13.02 1.00
N SER A 324 5.59 13.09 1.07
CA SER A 324 6.31 14.26 1.54
C SER A 324 7.27 14.76 0.47
N THR A 325 7.63 16.02 0.53
CA THR A 325 8.48 16.67 -0.46
C THR A 325 9.76 17.22 0.18
N LYS A 326 10.88 17.05 -0.54
CA LYS A 326 12.16 17.75 -0.31
C LYS A 326 12.69 18.27 -1.65
N LEU A 327 13.39 19.41 -1.61
CA LEU A 327 14.09 19.96 -2.76
C LEU A 327 15.54 19.46 -2.77
N LYS A 328 16.05 19.07 -3.95
CA LYS A 328 17.42 18.59 -4.14
C LYS A 328 18.34 19.71 -4.64
N VAL A 329 18.43 20.74 -3.85
CA VAL A 329 19.42 21.81 -4.01
C VAL A 329 20.32 21.77 -2.78
N THR A 330 21.60 21.48 -3.00
CA THR A 330 22.59 21.33 -1.93
C THR A 330 22.59 22.54 -1.00
N GLY A 331 22.44 22.30 0.31
CA GLY A 331 22.41 23.33 1.35
C GLY A 331 21.08 24.08 1.47
N ILE A 332 19.97 23.53 0.95
CA ILE A 332 18.61 23.99 1.24
C ILE A 332 17.83 22.84 1.84
N ASP A 333 17.45 23.02 3.10
CA ASP A 333 16.64 22.05 3.84
C ASP A 333 15.18 22.51 3.90
N LEU A 334 14.31 21.76 3.26
CA LEU A 334 12.87 21.96 3.36
C LEU A 334 12.14 20.62 3.42
N PHE A 335 11.01 20.63 4.08
CA PHE A 335 10.12 19.47 4.19
C PHE A 335 8.68 19.95 4.17
N SER A 336 7.83 19.27 3.42
CA SER A 336 6.38 19.44 3.51
C SER A 336 5.66 18.13 3.33
N ALA A 337 4.53 17.96 4.03
CA ALA A 337 3.70 16.77 3.95
C ALA A 337 2.25 17.08 4.33
N GLY A 338 1.32 16.30 3.79
CA GLY A 338 -0.11 16.41 4.09
C GLY A 338 -0.73 17.72 3.64
N ASP A 339 -1.79 18.16 4.32
CA ASP A 339 -2.47 19.43 4.09
C ASP A 339 -1.75 20.57 4.86
N PHE A 340 -0.59 20.98 4.35
CA PHE A 340 0.24 22.03 4.95
C PHE A 340 -0.34 23.43 4.77
N MET A 341 -1.28 23.63 3.86
CA MET A 341 -1.93 24.93 3.67
C MET A 341 -2.95 25.21 4.78
N GLY A 342 -3.67 24.17 5.21
CA GLY A 342 -4.76 24.30 6.16
C GLY A 342 -6.02 24.94 5.55
N GLY A 343 -7.03 25.17 6.38
CA GLY A 343 -8.31 25.70 5.97
C GLY A 343 -9.21 26.08 7.15
N PRO A 344 -10.48 26.41 6.92
CA PRO A 344 -11.40 26.93 7.95
C PRO A 344 -11.59 26.00 9.15
N ASP A 345 -11.47 24.67 8.94
CA ASP A 345 -11.64 23.63 9.96
C ASP A 345 -10.31 23.14 10.55
N THR A 346 -9.23 23.90 10.34
CA THR A 346 -7.90 23.53 10.84
C THR A 346 -7.33 24.61 11.76
N GLU A 347 -6.43 24.20 12.62
CA GLU A 347 -5.66 25.06 13.49
C GLU A 347 -4.18 24.99 13.11
N GLU A 348 -3.48 26.11 13.21
CA GLU A 348 -2.08 26.21 12.84
C GLU A 348 -1.21 26.51 14.06
N ILE A 349 -0.09 25.81 14.16
CA ILE A 349 0.99 26.19 15.08
C ILE A 349 2.17 26.60 14.21
N VAL A 350 2.68 27.84 14.41
CA VAL A 350 3.74 28.39 13.57
C VAL A 350 4.89 28.89 14.45
N MET A 351 6.11 28.53 14.04
CA MET A 351 7.36 29.12 14.53
C MET A 351 8.11 29.71 13.35
N SER A 352 8.45 30.99 13.44
CA SER A 352 9.11 31.70 12.34
C SER A 352 10.27 32.56 12.85
N ASP A 353 11.47 32.29 12.33
CA ASP A 353 12.67 33.12 12.47
C ASP A 353 13.22 33.40 11.07
N PRO A 354 12.73 34.47 10.39
CA PRO A 354 13.18 34.81 9.06
C PRO A 354 14.65 35.23 9.00
N HIS A 355 15.22 35.76 10.10
CA HIS A 355 16.61 36.15 10.16
C HIS A 355 17.54 34.96 10.28
N GLY A 356 17.17 34.00 11.13
CA GLY A 356 17.86 32.70 11.25
C GLY A 356 17.56 31.72 10.11
N GLY A 357 16.64 32.07 9.20
CA GLY A 357 16.27 31.19 8.07
C GLY A 357 15.49 29.94 8.49
N VAL A 358 14.70 30.01 9.57
CA VAL A 358 13.91 28.89 10.08
C VAL A 358 12.42 29.19 10.04
N TYR A 359 11.65 28.26 9.50
CA TYR A 359 10.19 28.29 9.53
C TYR A 359 9.63 26.90 9.75
N LYS A 360 8.70 26.79 10.69
CA LYS A 360 7.96 25.55 10.96
C LYS A 360 6.47 25.88 11.09
N LYS A 361 5.64 25.20 10.31
CA LYS A 361 4.18 25.26 10.39
C LYS A 361 3.65 23.85 10.53
N LEU A 362 2.78 23.66 11.52
CA LEU A 362 2.04 22.42 11.76
C LEU A 362 0.55 22.72 11.64
N VAL A 363 -0.18 21.90 10.90
CA VAL A 363 -1.61 22.04 10.68
C VAL A 363 -2.33 20.91 11.39
N ILE A 364 -3.28 21.24 12.26
CA ILE A 364 -4.01 20.31 13.11
C ILE A 364 -5.50 20.38 12.79
N ALA A 365 -6.14 19.23 12.67
CA ALA A 365 -7.59 19.09 12.56
C ALA A 365 -8.09 18.01 13.51
N LYS A 366 -9.08 18.30 14.35
CA LYS A 366 -9.68 17.35 15.29
C LYS A 366 -8.61 16.61 16.11
N ASP A 367 -7.73 17.38 16.73
CA ASP A 367 -6.58 16.91 17.53
C ASP A 367 -5.60 15.97 16.79
N ARG A 368 -5.54 16.02 15.48
CA ARG A 368 -4.61 15.23 14.68
C ARG A 368 -3.78 16.14 13.78
N LEU A 369 -2.50 15.82 13.67
CA LEU A 369 -1.65 16.48 12.68
C LEU A 369 -2.11 16.07 11.28
N VAL A 370 -2.46 17.05 10.43
CA VAL A 370 -2.91 16.82 9.04
C VAL A 370 -1.96 17.41 8.03
N GLY A 371 -1.06 18.32 8.44
CA GLY A 371 -0.08 18.92 7.56
C GLY A 371 1.14 19.45 8.32
N ALA A 372 2.29 19.50 7.62
CA ALA A 372 3.51 20.12 8.12
C ALA A 372 4.29 20.77 6.97
N CYS A 373 4.84 21.97 7.22
CA CYS A 373 5.73 22.69 6.32
C CYS A 373 6.92 23.22 7.12
N LEU A 374 8.14 22.79 6.78
CA LEU A 374 9.37 23.14 7.48
C LEU A 374 10.38 23.68 6.50
N TYR A 375 11.13 24.71 6.90
CA TYR A 375 12.27 25.27 6.17
C TYR A 375 13.43 25.57 7.13
N GLY A 376 14.66 25.26 6.73
CA GLY A 376 15.87 25.44 7.52
C GLY A 376 16.08 24.37 8.56
N ASP A 377 15.22 24.28 9.57
CA ASP A 377 15.24 23.18 10.53
C ASP A 377 14.16 22.12 10.17
N THR A 378 14.59 21.05 9.53
CA THR A 378 13.73 19.94 9.07
C THR A 378 13.94 18.64 9.86
N VAL A 379 14.67 18.69 10.98
CA VAL A 379 15.09 17.52 11.77
C VAL A 379 13.88 16.65 12.17
N ASP A 380 12.80 17.26 12.61
CA ASP A 380 11.59 16.56 13.05
C ASP A 380 10.63 16.20 11.89
N GLY A 381 10.96 16.49 10.65
CA GLY A 381 10.09 16.26 9.50
C GLY A 381 9.62 14.81 9.39
N SER A 382 10.50 13.85 9.65
CA SER A 382 10.20 12.43 9.65
C SER A 382 9.25 12.02 10.78
N TRP A 383 9.39 12.63 11.95
CA TRP A 383 8.49 12.39 13.08
C TRP A 383 7.10 12.98 12.82
N TYR A 384 7.01 14.20 12.30
CA TYR A 384 5.74 14.76 11.87
C TYR A 384 5.07 13.92 10.78
N PHE A 385 5.85 13.42 9.82
CA PHE A 385 5.32 12.53 8.80
C PHE A 385 4.76 11.22 9.38
N LYS A 386 5.43 10.70 10.42
CA LYS A 386 4.92 9.53 11.14
C LYS A 386 3.60 9.83 11.86
N LEU A 387 3.49 10.98 12.53
CA LEU A 387 2.24 11.41 13.17
C LEU A 387 1.11 11.58 12.16
N LEU A 388 1.39 12.19 11.01
CA LEU A 388 0.46 12.30 9.88
C LEU A 388 -0.03 10.94 9.41
N ARG A 389 0.90 10.02 9.20
CA ARG A 389 0.62 8.66 8.73
C ARG A 389 -0.20 7.86 9.73
N ASP A 390 0.19 7.91 11.00
CA ASP A 390 -0.44 7.13 12.06
C ASP A 390 -1.81 7.71 12.45
N GLY A 391 -2.07 8.98 12.14
CA GLY A 391 -3.32 9.67 12.43
C GLY A 391 -3.66 9.70 13.93
N ARG A 392 -2.66 9.64 14.80
CA ARG A 392 -2.85 9.66 16.26
C ARG A 392 -3.29 11.04 16.72
N SER A 393 -4.05 11.08 17.83
CA SER A 393 -4.31 12.33 18.52
C SER A 393 -2.98 12.93 19.02
N VAL A 394 -2.85 14.23 18.85
CA VAL A 394 -1.72 15.01 19.37
C VAL A 394 -2.14 15.92 20.54
N ALA A 395 -3.36 15.75 21.06
CA ALA A 395 -3.91 16.58 22.14
C ALA A 395 -2.99 16.61 23.37
N ASP A 396 -2.49 15.45 23.79
CA ASP A 396 -1.64 15.30 24.99
C ASP A 396 -0.22 15.90 24.82
N ILE A 397 0.21 16.14 23.58
CA ILE A 397 1.56 16.65 23.28
C ILE A 397 1.53 18.00 22.57
N ARG A 398 0.34 18.59 22.41
CA ARG A 398 0.11 19.79 21.61
C ARG A 398 1.00 20.97 22.04
N ASP A 399 1.14 21.19 23.33
CA ASP A 399 1.94 22.27 23.92
C ASP A 399 3.44 22.16 23.59
N ARG A 400 3.91 20.97 23.27
CA ARG A 400 5.31 20.66 22.96
C ARG A 400 5.55 20.21 21.53
N LEU A 401 4.48 20.04 20.76
CA LEU A 401 4.53 19.49 19.40
C LEU A 401 5.50 20.25 18.48
N MET A 402 5.52 21.60 18.58
CA MET A 402 6.37 22.46 17.75
C MET A 402 7.88 22.32 18.06
N PHE A 403 8.22 21.93 19.29
CA PHE A 403 9.63 21.82 19.74
C PHE A 403 10.24 20.46 19.38
N GLY A 404 9.47 19.60 18.71
CA GLY A 404 9.94 18.33 18.19
C GLY A 404 9.88 17.19 19.19
N GLN A 405 10.17 15.98 18.68
CA GLN A 405 10.07 14.74 19.43
C GLN A 405 10.93 14.71 20.69
N SER A 406 12.10 15.32 20.66
CA SER A 406 13.03 15.37 21.81
C SER A 406 12.45 16.06 23.04
N ASN A 407 11.42 16.88 22.88
CA ASN A 407 10.79 17.65 23.94
C ASN A 407 9.48 17.02 24.48
N ILE A 408 9.10 15.86 23.96
CA ILE A 408 7.89 15.12 24.36
C ILE A 408 8.28 13.98 25.28
N GLY A 409 8.42 14.27 26.56
CA GLY A 409 8.45 13.39 27.74
C GLY A 409 9.18 12.04 27.65
N ASP A 410 9.67 11.65 28.67
CA ASP A 410 10.21 10.48 29.39
C ASP A 410 10.54 9.14 28.68
N VAL A 411 10.58 9.07 27.39
CA VAL A 411 11.00 7.84 26.67
C VAL A 411 12.10 8.17 25.68
N GLY A 412 13.31 8.10 26.15
CA GLY A 412 14.49 7.97 25.29
C GLY A 412 14.84 9.21 24.47
N HIS A 413 15.40 10.20 25.09
CA HIS A 413 15.91 11.44 24.52
C HIS A 413 16.93 11.32 23.37
N GLU A 414 17.12 10.15 22.79
CA GLU A 414 18.16 9.88 21.81
C GLU A 414 17.67 9.58 20.38
N GLY A 415 16.35 9.67 20.08
CA GLY A 415 15.81 9.02 18.91
C GLY A 415 16.14 9.65 17.56
N HIS A 416 16.01 10.96 17.35
CA HIS A 416 16.02 11.54 16.00
C HIS A 416 17.26 12.37 15.64
N ASN A 417 17.88 13.04 16.59
CA ASN A 417 19.15 13.73 16.36
C ASN A 417 20.34 12.77 16.23
N LYS A 418 20.21 11.55 16.73
CA LYS A 418 21.29 10.57 16.75
C LYS A 418 21.72 10.18 15.35
N ALA A 419 20.79 9.82 14.48
CA ALA A 419 21.11 9.39 13.11
C ALA A 419 21.72 10.53 12.27
N ALA A 420 21.19 11.76 12.41
CA ALA A 420 21.73 12.92 11.70
C ALA A 420 23.07 13.41 12.26
N ALA A 421 23.22 13.40 13.59
CA ALA A 421 24.41 13.87 14.30
C ALA A 421 25.55 12.85 14.34
N MET A 422 25.29 11.57 14.04
CA MET A 422 26.34 10.54 13.94
C MET A 422 27.37 10.89 12.87
N ALA A 423 28.66 10.62 13.14
CA ALA A 423 29.68 10.69 12.09
C ALA A 423 29.48 9.55 11.06
N ASP A 424 29.93 9.72 9.83
CA ASP A 424 29.79 8.69 8.79
C ASP A 424 30.51 7.38 9.15
N SER A 425 31.53 7.48 10.03
CA SER A 425 32.25 6.32 10.58
C SER A 425 31.50 5.59 11.68
N ASP A 426 30.46 6.19 12.26
CA ASP A 426 29.74 5.60 13.38
C ASP A 426 28.95 4.38 12.96
N GLU A 427 29.02 3.34 13.77
CA GLU A 427 28.35 2.08 13.54
C GLU A 427 26.85 2.20 13.85
N VAL A 428 26.02 1.93 12.87
CA VAL A 428 24.54 1.88 12.96
C VAL A 428 24.05 0.48 13.26
N CYS A 429 24.64 -0.50 12.59
CA CYS A 429 24.29 -1.91 12.77
C CYS A 429 25.44 -2.70 13.39
N GLY A 430 25.43 -2.81 14.71
CA GLY A 430 26.47 -3.53 15.46
C GLY A 430 26.56 -5.02 15.13
N CYS A 431 25.45 -5.67 14.78
CA CYS A 431 25.43 -7.09 14.42
C CYS A 431 26.19 -7.40 13.12
N ASN A 432 26.23 -6.46 12.19
CA ASN A 432 26.78 -6.63 10.85
C ASN A 432 27.89 -5.61 10.54
N GLY A 433 28.30 -4.80 11.51
CA GLY A 433 29.40 -3.85 11.38
C GLY A 433 29.15 -2.78 10.30
N VAL A 434 27.92 -2.28 10.17
CA VAL A 434 27.56 -1.34 9.11
C VAL A 434 27.53 0.08 9.66
N SER A 435 28.35 0.96 9.11
CA SER A 435 28.43 2.37 9.51
C SER A 435 27.33 3.22 8.84
N LYS A 436 27.07 4.41 9.41
CA LYS A 436 26.19 5.42 8.83
C LYS A 436 26.60 5.76 7.39
N GLY A 437 27.87 6.03 7.15
CA GLY A 437 28.37 6.37 5.81
C GLY A 437 28.09 5.28 4.78
N ALA A 438 28.28 4.00 5.15
CA ALA A 438 27.98 2.87 4.27
C ALA A 438 26.49 2.79 3.93
N ILE A 439 25.59 3.03 4.90
CA ILE A 439 24.14 3.05 4.69
C ILE A 439 23.77 4.25 3.81
N CYS A 440 24.21 5.46 4.17
CA CYS A 440 23.90 6.67 3.42
C CYS A 440 24.43 6.61 1.98
N LYS A 441 25.64 6.06 1.80
CA LYS A 441 26.21 5.82 0.48
C LYS A 441 25.36 4.85 -0.33
N ALA A 442 25.01 3.70 0.23
CA ALA A 442 24.15 2.72 -0.46
C ALA A 442 22.76 3.31 -0.81
N ILE A 443 22.19 4.12 0.09
CA ILE A 443 20.91 4.81 -0.15
C ILE A 443 21.03 5.78 -1.34
N LYS A 444 22.11 6.58 -1.40
CA LYS A 444 22.36 7.54 -2.48
C LYS A 444 22.67 6.85 -3.80
N ASP A 445 23.65 5.95 -3.80
CA ASP A 445 24.18 5.32 -5.01
C ASP A 445 23.15 4.39 -5.68
N LYS A 446 22.30 3.75 -4.90
CA LYS A 446 21.33 2.75 -5.38
C LYS A 446 19.89 3.21 -5.30
N GLY A 447 19.64 4.42 -4.82
CA GLY A 447 18.28 4.94 -4.65
C GLY A 447 17.41 4.07 -3.73
N LEU A 448 17.93 3.70 -2.55
CA LEU A 448 17.20 2.84 -1.63
C LEU A 448 16.20 3.63 -0.80
N PHE A 449 14.94 3.19 -0.76
CA PHE A 449 13.84 3.91 -0.09
C PHE A 449 13.17 3.12 1.04
N THR A 450 13.58 1.86 1.24
CA THR A 450 12.98 1.01 2.27
C THR A 450 14.06 0.34 3.13
N VAL A 451 13.70 0.02 4.36
CA VAL A 451 14.57 -0.75 5.26
C VAL A 451 15.00 -2.08 4.64
N ASP A 452 14.09 -2.74 3.92
CA ASP A 452 14.39 -4.04 3.29
C ASP A 452 15.42 -3.92 2.18
N GLU A 453 15.42 -2.81 1.45
CA GLU A 453 16.44 -2.52 0.44
C GLU A 453 17.79 -2.25 1.07
N VAL A 454 17.82 -1.36 2.07
CA VAL A 454 19.06 -1.10 2.84
C VAL A 454 19.58 -2.38 3.46
N ARG A 455 18.69 -3.21 4.03
CA ARG A 455 19.04 -4.53 4.59
C ARG A 455 19.69 -5.43 3.54
N LYS A 456 19.09 -5.51 2.35
CA LYS A 456 19.60 -6.34 1.25
C LYS A 456 20.98 -5.90 0.76
N HIS A 457 21.20 -4.60 0.62
CA HIS A 457 22.42 -4.06 0.03
C HIS A 457 23.53 -3.79 1.03
N THR A 458 23.19 -3.52 2.30
CA THR A 458 24.20 -3.18 3.34
C THR A 458 24.26 -4.19 4.47
N LYS A 459 23.30 -5.12 4.57
CA LYS A 459 23.05 -6.00 5.72
C LYS A 459 22.67 -5.28 7.02
N ALA A 460 22.51 -3.96 7.03
CA ALA A 460 21.97 -3.23 8.17
C ALA A 460 20.55 -3.72 8.47
N SER A 461 20.21 -3.93 9.72
CA SER A 461 18.89 -4.47 10.16
C SER A 461 18.58 -5.91 9.69
N ALA A 462 19.56 -6.66 9.17
CA ALA A 462 19.32 -8.01 8.65
C ALA A 462 19.33 -9.11 9.73
N SER A 463 19.90 -8.86 10.90
CA SER A 463 20.07 -9.85 11.98
C SER A 463 19.11 -9.61 13.15
N CYS A 464 19.45 -8.78 14.13
CA CYS A 464 18.63 -8.57 15.32
C CYS A 464 17.51 -7.54 15.16
N GLY A 465 17.54 -6.71 14.12
CA GLY A 465 16.55 -5.68 13.85
C GLY A 465 16.59 -4.45 14.78
N SER A 466 17.47 -4.41 15.79
CA SER A 466 17.55 -3.31 16.77
C SER A 466 17.89 -1.94 16.14
N CYS A 467 18.60 -1.92 15.02
CA CYS A 467 18.94 -0.71 14.28
C CYS A 467 17.86 -0.30 13.25
N THR A 468 16.73 -1.01 13.16
CA THR A 468 15.68 -0.72 12.15
C THR A 468 15.22 0.73 12.21
N GLY A 469 14.92 1.25 13.40
CA GLY A 469 14.51 2.64 13.57
C GLY A 469 15.59 3.67 13.16
N LEU A 470 16.87 3.38 13.40
CA LEU A 470 17.99 4.20 12.94
C LEU A 470 18.15 4.14 11.40
N VAL A 471 17.98 2.96 10.82
CA VAL A 471 18.04 2.78 9.36
C VAL A 471 16.87 3.51 8.69
N GLU A 472 15.66 3.46 9.25
CA GLU A 472 14.51 4.24 8.78
C GLU A 472 14.82 5.75 8.80
N GLN A 473 15.41 6.24 9.88
CA GLN A 473 15.83 7.64 10.00
C GLN A 473 16.89 8.02 8.95
N LEU A 474 17.86 7.16 8.72
CA LEU A 474 18.90 7.39 7.70
C LEU A 474 18.32 7.36 6.28
N ILE A 475 17.36 6.48 6.00
CA ILE A 475 16.64 6.49 4.72
C ILE A 475 15.90 7.81 4.55
N MET A 476 15.13 8.22 5.55
CA MET A 476 14.38 9.48 5.51
C MET A 476 15.32 10.69 5.37
N PHE A 477 16.43 10.69 6.07
CA PHE A 477 17.43 11.75 6.03
C PHE A 477 18.19 11.81 4.70
N THR A 478 18.50 10.65 4.11
CA THR A 478 19.40 10.52 2.96
C THR A 478 18.66 10.48 1.62
N ALA A 479 17.53 9.75 1.56
CA ALA A 479 16.71 9.61 0.34
C ALA A 479 15.82 10.81 0.05
N GLY A 480 15.66 11.70 1.02
CA GLY A 480 15.05 13.00 0.80
C GLY A 480 13.57 13.02 0.44
N GLY A 481 12.68 12.68 1.34
CA GLY A 481 11.24 13.03 1.21
C GLY A 481 10.36 12.15 0.34
N ASP A 482 10.89 11.12 -0.29
CA ASP A 482 10.12 10.19 -1.11
C ASP A 482 9.50 9.03 -0.30
N TYR A 483 9.22 9.27 0.99
CA TYR A 483 8.54 8.29 1.83
C TYR A 483 7.02 8.42 1.73
N SER A 484 6.29 7.30 1.70
CA SER A 484 4.85 7.30 1.46
C SER A 484 4.02 6.50 2.46
N ALA A 485 2.77 6.89 2.65
CA ALA A 485 1.80 6.22 3.51
C ALA A 485 0.37 6.30 2.95
N ALA A 486 -0.51 5.44 3.45
CA ALA A 486 -1.90 5.41 3.00
C ALA A 486 -2.70 6.65 3.44
N PRO A 487 -3.56 7.21 2.58
CA PRO A 487 -4.41 8.35 2.93
C PRO A 487 -5.47 7.98 3.98
N GLN A 488 -5.88 8.94 4.79
CA GLN A 488 -6.85 8.74 5.88
C GLN A 488 -8.26 8.38 5.43
N LYS A 489 -8.75 8.96 4.32
CA LYS A 489 -10.08 8.64 3.75
C LYS A 489 -9.90 7.74 2.53
N LYS A 490 -10.17 6.47 2.72
CA LYS A 490 -9.93 5.43 1.73
C LYS A 490 -11.24 4.98 1.08
N ALA A 491 -11.40 5.20 -0.22
CA ALA A 491 -12.49 4.59 -0.98
C ALA A 491 -12.39 3.05 -0.96
N VAL A 492 -13.51 2.35 -1.07
CA VAL A 492 -13.53 0.87 -1.06
C VAL A 492 -12.68 0.30 -2.20
N CYS A 493 -12.75 0.88 -3.38
CA CYS A 493 -11.97 0.52 -4.56
C CYS A 493 -12.03 1.62 -5.63
N ALA A 494 -11.37 1.39 -6.77
CA ALA A 494 -11.41 2.31 -7.92
C ALA A 494 -12.80 2.46 -8.59
N CYS A 495 -13.77 1.59 -8.27
CA CYS A 495 -15.13 1.66 -8.83
C CYS A 495 -16.02 2.72 -8.18
N THR A 496 -15.57 3.35 -7.10
CA THR A 496 -16.38 4.31 -6.31
C THR A 496 -15.47 5.32 -5.60
N ASP A 497 -16.03 6.48 -5.27
CA ASP A 497 -15.41 7.45 -4.37
C ASP A 497 -15.82 7.23 -2.90
N SER A 498 -16.78 6.32 -2.65
CA SER A 498 -17.30 6.03 -1.32
C SER A 498 -16.28 5.24 -0.51
N SER A 499 -16.04 5.68 0.71
CA SER A 499 -15.22 4.95 1.69
C SER A 499 -15.97 3.73 2.25
N HIS A 500 -15.25 2.87 2.97
CA HIS A 500 -15.88 1.77 3.70
C HIS A 500 -16.95 2.26 4.68
N GLU A 501 -16.76 3.42 5.29
CA GLU A 501 -17.73 4.02 6.22
C GLU A 501 -18.96 4.54 5.47
N ASP A 502 -18.77 5.23 4.34
CA ASP A 502 -19.90 5.74 3.52
C ASP A 502 -20.81 4.57 3.08
N VAL A 503 -20.22 3.45 2.63
CA VAL A 503 -20.96 2.25 2.23
C VAL A 503 -21.73 1.64 3.40
N ARG A 504 -21.09 1.48 4.57
CA ARG A 504 -21.74 0.93 5.75
C ARG A 504 -22.85 1.83 6.27
N GLN A 505 -22.64 3.14 6.25
CA GLN A 505 -23.65 4.11 6.64
C GLN A 505 -24.87 4.06 5.70
N ALA A 506 -24.63 3.98 4.40
CA ALA A 506 -25.72 3.86 3.42
C ALA A 506 -26.53 2.57 3.62
N ILE A 507 -25.88 1.43 3.92
CA ILE A 507 -26.58 0.16 4.20
C ILE A 507 -27.40 0.23 5.49
N ARG A 508 -26.92 0.92 6.52
CA ARG A 508 -27.58 1.03 7.83
C ARG A 508 -28.76 2.01 7.84
N THR A 509 -28.70 3.04 6.99
CA THR A 509 -29.68 4.11 6.98
C THR A 509 -30.85 3.75 6.04
N PRO A 510 -32.10 3.70 6.51
CA PRO A 510 -33.25 3.53 5.66
C PRO A 510 -33.33 4.63 4.60
N LEU A 511 -33.79 4.29 3.40
CA LEU A 511 -34.05 5.24 2.34
C LEU A 511 -35.26 6.16 2.70
N SER A 512 -35.46 7.23 1.95
CA SER A 512 -36.51 8.21 2.21
C SER A 512 -37.95 7.63 2.16
N ASP A 513 -38.13 6.50 1.50
CA ASP A 513 -39.37 5.71 1.46
C ASP A 513 -39.48 4.65 2.56
N GLY A 514 -38.52 4.60 3.47
CA GLY A 514 -38.44 3.62 4.55
C GLY A 514 -37.88 2.24 4.15
N SER A 515 -37.51 2.04 2.88
CA SER A 515 -36.91 0.79 2.41
C SER A 515 -35.42 0.71 2.80
N GLN A 516 -34.86 -0.49 2.73
CA GLN A 516 -33.47 -0.78 3.06
C GLN A 516 -32.70 -1.26 1.83
N LEU A 517 -31.39 -1.01 1.83
CA LEU A 517 -30.48 -1.58 0.83
C LEU A 517 -30.13 -3.00 1.21
N LEU A 518 -30.71 -3.99 0.52
CA LEU A 518 -30.57 -5.42 0.86
C LEU A 518 -29.79 -6.24 -0.17
N SER A 519 -29.32 -5.61 -1.26
CA SER A 519 -28.54 -6.28 -2.29
C SER A 519 -27.36 -5.44 -2.77
N ILE A 520 -26.33 -6.08 -3.32
CA ILE A 520 -25.15 -5.42 -3.89
C ILE A 520 -25.57 -4.40 -4.96
N ASP A 521 -26.48 -4.77 -5.85
CA ASP A 521 -26.94 -3.90 -6.94
C ASP A 521 -27.72 -2.68 -6.43
N ALA A 522 -28.46 -2.83 -5.32
CA ALA A 522 -29.13 -1.70 -4.68
C ALA A 522 -28.11 -0.71 -4.10
N VAL A 523 -27.08 -1.19 -3.44
CA VAL A 523 -25.99 -0.36 -2.90
C VAL A 523 -25.25 0.35 -4.03
N TYR A 524 -24.91 -0.37 -5.10
CA TYR A 524 -24.19 0.22 -6.24
C TYR A 524 -24.99 1.33 -6.91
N ARG A 525 -26.29 1.14 -7.12
CA ARG A 525 -27.15 2.18 -7.69
C ARG A 525 -27.30 3.38 -6.75
N HIS A 526 -27.48 3.14 -5.47
CA HIS A 526 -27.66 4.21 -4.49
C HIS A 526 -26.42 5.10 -4.36
N LEU A 527 -25.22 4.50 -4.38
CA LEU A 527 -23.94 5.20 -4.23
C LEU A 527 -23.27 5.54 -5.57
N ASN A 528 -23.99 5.46 -6.68
CA ASN A 528 -23.51 5.80 -8.03
C ASN A 528 -22.17 5.11 -8.38
N TRP A 529 -22.11 3.79 -8.22
CA TRP A 529 -20.91 3.00 -8.59
C TRP A 529 -20.60 3.16 -10.08
N ARG A 530 -19.32 3.42 -10.41
CA ARG A 530 -18.88 3.61 -11.81
C ARG A 530 -18.97 2.36 -12.68
N THR A 531 -18.93 1.18 -12.05
CA THR A 531 -19.00 -0.12 -12.72
C THR A 531 -20.24 -0.89 -12.23
N PRO A 532 -21.18 -1.24 -13.12
CA PRO A 532 -22.45 -1.89 -12.72
C PRO A 532 -22.25 -3.20 -11.95
N ASN A 533 -21.21 -3.96 -12.32
CA ASN A 533 -20.90 -5.26 -11.71
C ASN A 533 -19.84 -5.20 -10.58
N GLY A 534 -19.32 -4.01 -10.28
CA GLY A 534 -18.24 -3.87 -9.31
C GLY A 534 -16.94 -4.57 -9.73
N CYS A 535 -16.06 -4.86 -8.77
CA CYS A 535 -14.81 -5.58 -8.98
C CYS A 535 -14.57 -6.61 -7.87
N ALA A 536 -13.50 -7.40 -8.01
CA ALA A 536 -13.11 -8.42 -7.02
C ALA A 536 -12.78 -7.87 -5.61
N THR A 537 -12.69 -6.55 -5.44
CA THR A 537 -12.50 -5.90 -4.14
C THR A 537 -13.82 -5.46 -3.53
N CYS A 538 -14.65 -4.72 -4.27
CA CYS A 538 -15.87 -4.14 -3.72
C CYS A 538 -17.02 -5.14 -3.60
N ARG A 539 -17.20 -6.08 -4.53
CA ARG A 539 -18.30 -7.07 -4.41
C ARG A 539 -18.22 -7.85 -3.09
N PRO A 540 -17.10 -8.48 -2.72
CA PRO A 540 -17.00 -9.17 -1.45
C PRO A 540 -17.14 -8.25 -0.22
N ALA A 541 -16.68 -7.01 -0.31
CA ALA A 541 -16.79 -6.05 0.79
C ALA A 541 -18.26 -5.63 1.00
N VAL A 542 -18.96 -5.27 -0.06
CA VAL A 542 -20.36 -4.85 0.01
C VAL A 542 -21.26 -6.02 0.43
N ASN A 543 -21.02 -7.23 -0.13
CA ASN A 543 -21.72 -8.44 0.31
C ASN A 543 -21.54 -8.68 1.81
N TYR A 544 -20.29 -8.55 2.29
CA TYR A 544 -19.99 -8.69 3.71
C TYR A 544 -20.76 -7.66 4.57
N TYR A 545 -20.77 -6.39 4.18
CA TYR A 545 -21.46 -5.33 4.93
C TYR A 545 -22.98 -5.53 4.96
N LEU A 546 -23.56 -5.99 3.86
CA LEU A 546 -24.98 -6.33 3.78
C LEU A 546 -25.35 -7.44 4.77
N ILE A 547 -24.69 -8.61 4.67
CA ILE A 547 -25.01 -9.77 5.52
C ILE A 547 -24.59 -9.58 6.97
N SER A 548 -23.64 -8.71 7.28
CA SER A 548 -23.29 -8.38 8.67
C SER A 548 -24.26 -7.39 9.31
N THR A 549 -24.87 -6.51 8.53
CA THR A 549 -25.86 -5.51 9.00
C THR A 549 -27.28 -6.09 9.04
N TRP A 550 -27.66 -6.84 8.00
CA TRP A 550 -28.98 -7.42 7.82
C TRP A 550 -28.90 -8.93 7.62
N PRO A 551 -28.54 -9.71 8.66
CA PRO A 551 -28.15 -11.13 8.47
C PRO A 551 -29.26 -12.06 7.98
N LYS A 552 -30.52 -11.68 8.16
CA LYS A 552 -31.69 -12.51 7.75
C LYS A 552 -32.39 -11.97 6.50
N GLU A 553 -32.22 -10.68 6.21
CA GLU A 553 -32.94 -9.96 5.16
C GLU A 553 -32.08 -9.73 3.91
N ALA A 554 -30.77 -9.53 4.08
CA ALA A 554 -29.89 -9.24 2.97
C ALA A 554 -29.71 -10.44 2.04
N LEU A 555 -29.67 -10.16 0.74
CA LEU A 555 -29.38 -11.16 -0.28
C LEU A 555 -27.87 -11.45 -0.29
N ASP A 556 -27.49 -12.58 0.27
CA ASP A 556 -26.11 -13.06 0.18
C ASP A 556 -25.77 -13.47 -1.27
N ASP A 557 -24.67 -12.95 -1.80
CA ASP A 557 -24.12 -13.33 -3.11
C ASP A 557 -22.95 -14.32 -2.93
N PRO A 558 -23.19 -15.65 -3.07
CA PRO A 558 -22.12 -16.64 -2.90
C PRO A 558 -20.96 -16.43 -3.87
N GLN A 559 -21.19 -15.86 -5.06
CA GLN A 559 -20.13 -15.60 -6.05
C GLN A 559 -19.20 -14.47 -5.62
N SER A 560 -19.62 -13.62 -4.72
CA SER A 560 -18.79 -12.59 -4.09
C SER A 560 -17.90 -13.12 -2.95
N ARG A 561 -18.12 -14.37 -2.51
CA ARG A 561 -17.27 -15.03 -1.52
C ARG A 561 -16.07 -15.70 -2.18
N TYR A 562 -14.93 -15.77 -1.46
CA TYR A 562 -13.76 -16.51 -1.94
C TYR A 562 -14.06 -17.99 -2.08
N ILE A 563 -13.33 -18.67 -2.99
CA ILE A 563 -13.48 -20.11 -3.21
C ILE A 563 -13.35 -20.91 -1.91
N ASN A 564 -12.43 -20.56 -1.03
CA ASN A 564 -12.23 -21.21 0.25
C ASN A 564 -13.45 -21.10 1.18
N GLU A 565 -14.17 -19.98 1.11
CA GLU A 565 -15.39 -19.76 1.91
C GLU A 565 -16.60 -20.53 1.36
N ARG A 566 -16.67 -20.66 0.03
CA ARG A 566 -17.71 -21.44 -0.63
C ARG A 566 -17.52 -22.94 -0.48
N SER A 567 -16.25 -23.39 -0.52
CA SER A 567 -15.89 -24.79 -0.40
C SER A 567 -15.68 -25.26 1.04
N HIS A 568 -15.61 -24.34 2.01
CA HIS A 568 -15.19 -24.60 3.39
C HIS A 568 -13.90 -25.43 3.47
N ALA A 569 -13.01 -25.25 2.48
CA ALA A 569 -11.71 -25.90 2.36
C ALA A 569 -10.72 -24.93 1.74
N ASN A 570 -9.44 -25.06 2.04
CA ASN A 570 -8.43 -24.15 1.50
C ASN A 570 -7.88 -24.72 0.20
N ILE A 571 -7.98 -23.94 -0.89
CA ILE A 571 -7.29 -24.28 -2.14
C ILE A 571 -5.78 -24.23 -1.93
N GLN A 572 -5.09 -25.23 -2.41
CA GLN A 572 -3.64 -25.42 -2.30
C GLN A 572 -2.94 -25.03 -3.61
N ARG A 573 -1.61 -24.97 -3.57
CA ARG A 573 -0.79 -24.53 -4.71
C ARG A 573 -0.96 -25.36 -5.97
N ASP A 574 -1.24 -26.66 -5.81
CA ASP A 574 -1.42 -27.62 -6.90
C ASP A 574 -2.89 -27.75 -7.36
N GLY A 575 -3.78 -26.93 -6.82
CA GLY A 575 -5.21 -26.95 -7.13
C GLY A 575 -6.04 -27.94 -6.30
N THR A 576 -5.41 -28.74 -5.45
CA THR A 576 -6.08 -29.58 -4.46
C THR A 576 -6.57 -28.74 -3.28
N TYR A 577 -7.24 -29.35 -2.33
CA TYR A 577 -7.80 -28.67 -1.16
C TYR A 577 -7.26 -29.25 0.15
N SER A 578 -7.20 -28.41 1.17
CA SER A 578 -6.98 -28.79 2.55
C SER A 578 -8.33 -28.81 3.29
N VAL A 579 -8.68 -29.95 3.87
CA VAL A 579 -9.91 -30.16 4.66
C VAL A 579 -9.56 -30.22 6.13
N ILE A 580 -10.24 -29.40 6.94
CA ILE A 580 -9.99 -29.28 8.38
C ILE A 580 -11.29 -29.50 9.14
N PRO A 581 -11.53 -30.70 9.70
CA PRO A 581 -12.67 -30.94 10.57
C PRO A 581 -12.60 -30.13 11.86
N ARG A 582 -13.76 -29.83 12.44
CA ARG A 582 -13.85 -29.13 13.72
C ARG A 582 -13.53 -30.07 14.87
N MET A 583 -12.58 -29.67 15.68
CA MET A 583 -12.25 -30.28 16.97
C MET A 583 -12.51 -29.22 18.05
N TRP A 584 -13.59 -29.36 18.81
CA TRP A 584 -14.03 -28.38 19.78
C TRP A 584 -12.96 -28.14 20.86
N ALA A 585 -12.40 -26.93 20.91
CA ALA A 585 -11.30 -26.58 21.80
C ALA A 585 -10.05 -27.49 21.67
N GLY A 586 -9.88 -28.12 20.52
CA GLY A 586 -8.80 -29.05 20.24
C GLY A 586 -9.03 -30.49 20.74
N GLU A 587 -10.20 -30.80 21.32
CA GLU A 587 -10.55 -32.17 21.68
C GLU A 587 -11.14 -32.94 20.51
N THR A 588 -10.91 -34.26 20.51
CA THR A 588 -11.47 -35.23 19.58
C THR A 588 -11.69 -36.58 20.26
N THR A 589 -12.42 -37.46 19.61
CA THR A 589 -12.72 -38.80 20.11
C THR A 589 -12.03 -39.88 19.28
N ALA A 590 -11.91 -41.09 19.85
CA ALA A 590 -11.37 -42.21 19.11
C ALA A 590 -12.20 -42.55 17.87
N ASP A 591 -13.52 -42.35 17.90
CA ASP A 591 -14.40 -42.55 16.78
C ASP A 591 -14.22 -41.52 15.66
N GLU A 592 -14.11 -40.25 15.99
CA GLU A 592 -13.78 -39.20 15.03
C GLU A 592 -12.42 -39.44 14.36
N LEU A 593 -11.40 -39.88 15.14
CA LEU A 593 -10.09 -40.22 14.58
C LEU A 593 -10.17 -41.41 13.61
N ARG A 594 -10.97 -42.42 13.89
CA ARG A 594 -11.19 -43.53 12.97
C ARG A 594 -11.86 -43.08 11.68
N ARG A 595 -12.94 -42.29 11.77
CA ARG A 595 -13.62 -41.75 10.58
C ARG A 595 -12.70 -40.91 9.71
N ILE A 596 -11.81 -40.10 10.32
CA ILE A 596 -10.79 -39.35 9.61
C ILE A 596 -9.83 -40.31 8.91
N ALA A 597 -9.32 -41.35 9.59
CA ALA A 597 -8.41 -42.34 9.02
C ALA A 597 -9.07 -43.10 7.86
N ASP A 598 -10.30 -43.55 8.04
CA ASP A 598 -11.08 -44.29 7.00
C ASP A 598 -11.28 -43.39 5.76
N ALA A 599 -11.60 -42.11 5.94
CA ALA A 599 -11.72 -41.16 4.83
C ALA A 599 -10.37 -40.92 4.12
N VAL A 600 -9.26 -40.81 4.87
CA VAL A 600 -7.92 -40.69 4.30
C VAL A 600 -7.58 -41.89 3.40
N ASP A 601 -7.84 -43.07 3.87
CA ASP A 601 -7.57 -44.32 3.12
C ASP A 601 -8.47 -44.44 1.89
N LYS A 602 -9.77 -44.18 2.04
CA LYS A 602 -10.77 -44.24 0.96
C LYS A 602 -10.46 -43.29 -0.20
N TYR A 603 -10.15 -42.04 0.11
CA TYR A 603 -9.92 -41.00 -0.91
C TYR A 603 -8.43 -40.83 -1.24
N LYS A 604 -7.57 -41.69 -0.69
CA LYS A 604 -6.11 -41.66 -0.91
C LYS A 604 -5.50 -40.28 -0.66
N ILE A 605 -5.91 -39.66 0.45
CA ILE A 605 -5.43 -38.34 0.81
C ILE A 605 -3.94 -38.44 1.18
N PRO A 606 -3.03 -37.71 0.48
CA PRO A 606 -1.60 -37.99 0.57
C PRO A 606 -0.96 -37.55 1.89
N THR A 607 -1.56 -36.60 2.63
CA THR A 607 -0.93 -36.11 3.86
C THR A 607 -1.96 -35.71 4.91
N VAL A 608 -1.76 -36.20 6.13
CA VAL A 608 -2.47 -35.79 7.34
C VAL A 608 -1.50 -35.04 8.24
N LYS A 609 -1.85 -33.82 8.69
CA LYS A 609 -0.97 -32.98 9.49
C LYS A 609 -1.67 -32.46 10.74
N VAL A 610 -1.08 -32.70 11.92
CA VAL A 610 -1.46 -32.00 13.14
C VAL A 610 -0.87 -30.58 13.12
N THR A 611 -1.71 -29.58 13.27
CA THR A 611 -1.30 -28.16 13.16
C THR A 611 -1.18 -27.51 14.53
N GLY A 612 -0.40 -26.42 14.61
CA GLY A 612 -0.25 -25.62 15.84
C GLY A 612 -1.55 -24.95 16.34
N GLY A 613 -2.63 -25.01 15.55
CA GLY A 613 -3.98 -24.56 15.94
C GLY A 613 -4.83 -25.66 16.55
N GLN A 614 -4.25 -26.74 17.03
CA GLN A 614 -4.93 -27.91 17.61
C GLN A 614 -5.99 -28.51 16.67
N ARG A 615 -5.62 -28.72 15.41
CA ARG A 615 -6.48 -29.26 14.36
C ARG A 615 -5.73 -30.30 13.54
N ILE A 616 -6.46 -31.24 13.00
CA ILE A 616 -5.98 -32.15 11.95
C ILE A 616 -6.31 -31.51 10.59
N ASP A 617 -5.33 -31.49 9.69
CA ASP A 617 -5.43 -30.94 8.35
C ASP A 617 -5.20 -32.06 7.33
N LEU A 618 -6.16 -32.30 6.46
CA LEU A 618 -6.11 -33.29 5.39
C LEU A 618 -5.71 -32.58 4.11
N LEU A 619 -4.46 -32.77 3.69
CA LEU A 619 -3.84 -32.07 2.57
C LEU A 619 -3.88 -32.91 1.30
N GLY A 620 -4.18 -32.29 0.16
CA GLY A 620 -4.19 -32.93 -1.15
C GLY A 620 -5.56 -33.56 -1.54
N VAL A 621 -6.65 -33.07 -0.92
CA VAL A 621 -8.01 -33.54 -1.29
C VAL A 621 -8.37 -32.96 -2.66
N LYS A 622 -8.82 -33.81 -3.58
CA LYS A 622 -9.31 -33.40 -4.89
C LYS A 622 -10.65 -32.69 -4.76
N LYS A 623 -10.93 -31.76 -5.68
CA LYS A 623 -12.14 -30.95 -5.69
C LYS A 623 -13.41 -31.83 -5.72
N GLU A 624 -13.40 -32.83 -6.57
CA GLU A 624 -14.50 -33.79 -6.76
C GLU A 624 -14.74 -34.68 -5.54
N ASP A 625 -13.73 -34.92 -4.72
CA ASP A 625 -13.83 -35.77 -3.52
C ASP A 625 -14.34 -34.99 -2.29
N LEU A 626 -14.36 -33.65 -2.32
CA LEU A 626 -14.71 -32.84 -1.15
C LEU A 626 -16.03 -33.18 -0.51
N VAL A 627 -17.08 -33.37 -1.32
CA VAL A 627 -18.43 -33.72 -0.84
C VAL A 627 -18.41 -35.07 -0.13
N GLY A 628 -17.74 -36.06 -0.73
CA GLY A 628 -17.62 -37.42 -0.17
C GLY A 628 -16.80 -37.44 1.12
N VAL A 629 -15.67 -36.75 1.13
CA VAL A 629 -14.77 -36.61 2.31
C VAL A 629 -15.53 -36.05 3.50
N TRP A 630 -16.26 -34.92 3.31
CA TRP A 630 -17.01 -34.30 4.40
C TRP A 630 -18.15 -35.21 4.92
N LYS A 631 -18.86 -35.89 4.03
CA LYS A 631 -19.92 -36.85 4.42
C LYS A 631 -19.37 -37.99 5.24
N ASP A 632 -18.24 -38.57 4.82
CA ASP A 632 -17.66 -39.75 5.51
C ASP A 632 -17.03 -39.38 6.85
N ILE A 633 -16.40 -38.21 6.94
CA ILE A 633 -15.88 -37.69 8.22
C ILE A 633 -17.04 -37.43 9.19
N GLY A 634 -18.16 -36.89 8.72
CA GLY A 634 -19.33 -36.57 9.56
C GLY A 634 -19.06 -35.66 10.72
N MET A 635 -18.15 -34.67 10.54
CA MET A 635 -17.78 -33.67 11.52
C MET A 635 -18.05 -32.27 10.97
N PRO A 636 -18.36 -31.28 11.84
CA PRO A 636 -18.52 -29.90 11.39
C PRO A 636 -17.25 -29.33 10.74
N SER A 637 -17.43 -28.36 9.84
CA SER A 637 -16.31 -27.66 9.24
C SER A 637 -15.51 -26.89 10.29
N GLY A 638 -14.20 -26.97 10.22
CA GLY A 638 -13.28 -26.18 11.05
C GLY A 638 -13.21 -24.71 10.65
N HIS A 639 -13.94 -24.29 9.58
CA HIS A 639 -13.96 -22.93 9.07
C HIS A 639 -12.54 -22.31 8.93
N ALA A 640 -11.59 -23.13 8.51
CA ALA A 640 -10.16 -22.81 8.49
C ALA A 640 -9.74 -21.97 7.28
N TYR A 641 -10.62 -21.19 6.73
CA TYR A 641 -10.39 -20.22 5.66
C TYR A 641 -10.37 -18.77 6.18
N ALA A 642 -10.22 -17.79 5.28
CA ALA A 642 -9.77 -16.44 5.66
C ALA A 642 -10.69 -15.73 6.68
N LYS A 643 -12.00 -15.63 6.48
CA LYS A 643 -12.88 -14.70 7.22
C LYS A 643 -13.84 -15.42 8.17
N ALA A 644 -13.29 -16.27 9.02
CA ALA A 644 -14.07 -17.07 9.96
C ALA A 644 -13.37 -17.24 11.31
N LEU A 645 -14.15 -17.73 12.30
CA LEU A 645 -13.61 -18.18 13.56
C LEU A 645 -12.77 -19.45 13.34
N ARG A 646 -11.53 -19.41 13.78
CA ARG A 646 -10.66 -20.58 13.87
C ARG A 646 -11.00 -21.42 15.10
N THR A 647 -10.47 -22.62 15.22
CA THR A 647 -10.53 -23.40 16.47
C THR A 647 -10.04 -22.54 17.64
N VAL A 648 -10.76 -22.54 18.76
CA VAL A 648 -10.33 -21.90 20.01
C VAL A 648 -9.22 -22.75 20.60
N LYS A 649 -7.99 -22.22 20.62
CA LYS A 649 -6.84 -22.93 21.19
C LYS A 649 -6.95 -22.97 22.72
N THR A 650 -6.79 -24.15 23.34
CA THR A 650 -6.85 -24.30 24.80
C THR A 650 -5.58 -24.94 25.35
N CYS A 651 -5.32 -24.78 26.62
CA CYS A 651 -4.49 -25.69 27.39
C CYS A 651 -5.38 -26.76 28.06
N VAL A 652 -4.78 -27.72 28.74
CA VAL A 652 -5.52 -28.83 29.35
C VAL A 652 -6.35 -28.47 30.59
N GLY A 653 -6.27 -27.21 31.05
CA GLY A 653 -7.11 -26.66 32.11
C GLY A 653 -6.94 -27.29 33.50
N SER A 654 -7.81 -26.90 34.43
CA SER A 654 -7.80 -27.37 35.81
C SER A 654 -8.11 -28.86 35.95
N GLN A 655 -8.75 -29.47 34.97
CA GLN A 655 -9.04 -30.92 35.01
C GLN A 655 -7.78 -31.79 34.93
N TRP A 656 -6.75 -31.38 34.18
CA TRP A 656 -5.59 -32.20 33.98
C TRP A 656 -4.27 -31.54 34.40
N CYS A 657 -4.25 -30.23 34.56
CA CYS A 657 -3.05 -29.51 34.95
C CYS A 657 -3.07 -29.14 36.44
N ARG A 658 -2.04 -29.56 37.18
CA ARG A 658 -1.89 -29.22 38.61
C ARG A 658 -1.79 -27.71 38.90
N PHE A 659 -1.51 -26.90 37.92
CA PHE A 659 -1.41 -25.45 38.01
C PHE A 659 -2.64 -24.73 37.43
N GLY A 660 -3.58 -25.47 36.84
CA GLY A 660 -4.78 -24.89 36.27
C GLY A 660 -5.68 -24.32 37.36
N THR A 661 -6.05 -23.05 37.27
CA THR A 661 -7.01 -22.38 38.17
C THR A 661 -8.42 -22.49 37.62
N GLN A 662 -8.59 -22.57 36.29
CA GLN A 662 -9.88 -22.61 35.62
C GLN A 662 -9.92 -23.72 34.55
N ASP A 663 -11.13 -24.19 34.22
CA ASP A 663 -11.35 -25.16 33.15
C ASP A 663 -11.31 -24.47 31.75
N SER A 664 -10.10 -24.36 31.20
CA SER A 664 -9.90 -23.75 29.88
C SER A 664 -10.48 -24.56 28.73
N THR A 665 -10.58 -25.88 28.86
CA THR A 665 -11.13 -26.74 27.81
C THR A 665 -12.63 -26.52 27.67
N GLN A 666 -13.37 -26.55 28.80
CA GLN A 666 -14.80 -26.29 28.76
C GLN A 666 -15.10 -24.87 28.28
N MET A 667 -14.40 -23.86 28.81
CA MET A 667 -14.57 -22.45 28.39
C MET A 667 -14.26 -22.29 26.90
N GLY A 668 -13.24 -22.97 26.38
CA GLY A 668 -12.90 -22.96 24.96
C GLY A 668 -14.00 -23.57 24.09
N LYS A 669 -14.61 -24.68 24.52
CA LYS A 669 -15.76 -25.30 23.86
C LYS A 669 -16.96 -24.36 23.83
N ASP A 670 -17.26 -23.69 24.95
CA ASP A 670 -18.40 -22.78 25.05
C ASP A 670 -18.23 -21.57 24.14
N LEU A 671 -17.03 -20.94 24.13
CA LEU A 671 -16.70 -19.87 23.19
C LEU A 671 -16.78 -20.33 21.74
N GLU A 672 -16.23 -21.50 21.43
CA GLU A 672 -16.21 -21.99 20.05
C GLU A 672 -17.61 -22.30 19.54
N ARG A 673 -18.48 -22.91 20.38
CA ARG A 673 -19.88 -23.18 20.04
C ARG A 673 -20.72 -21.92 19.89
N ALA A 674 -20.55 -20.96 20.80
CA ALA A 674 -21.28 -19.70 20.78
C ALA A 674 -20.93 -18.81 19.59
N LEU A 675 -19.71 -18.93 19.05
CA LEU A 675 -19.19 -18.11 17.96
C LEU A 675 -19.01 -18.90 16.64
N TRP A 676 -19.34 -20.15 16.64
CA TRP A 676 -19.28 -21.02 15.45
C TRP A 676 -20.13 -20.45 14.31
N ARG A 677 -19.67 -20.57 13.08
CA ARG A 677 -20.29 -20.01 11.87
C ARG A 677 -20.18 -18.49 11.72
N MET A 678 -19.49 -17.81 12.65
CA MET A 678 -19.31 -16.39 12.57
C MET A 678 -18.52 -15.99 11.32
N TYR A 679 -19.12 -15.15 10.48
CA TYR A 679 -18.48 -14.48 9.37
C TYR A 679 -18.00 -13.09 9.82
N ALA A 680 -16.71 -12.80 9.66
CA ALA A 680 -16.05 -11.61 10.18
C ALA A 680 -15.29 -10.86 9.08
N PRO A 681 -14.87 -9.59 9.27
CA PRO A 681 -14.08 -8.86 8.27
C PRO A 681 -12.81 -9.61 7.85
N HIS A 682 -12.18 -10.31 8.80
CA HIS A 682 -11.02 -11.16 8.59
C HIS A 682 -11.07 -12.37 9.53
N LYS A 683 -10.08 -13.28 9.41
CA LYS A 683 -9.94 -14.43 10.33
C LYS A 683 -9.86 -13.97 11.79
N VAL A 684 -10.51 -14.71 12.66
CA VAL A 684 -10.53 -14.49 14.11
C VAL A 684 -9.90 -15.70 14.81
N LYS A 685 -8.93 -15.46 15.66
CA LYS A 685 -8.24 -16.48 16.46
C LYS A 685 -8.50 -16.22 17.94
N LEU A 686 -8.96 -17.22 18.65
CA LEU A 686 -9.17 -17.19 20.08
C LEU A 686 -8.25 -18.19 20.77
N ALA A 687 -7.97 -17.93 22.06
CA ALA A 687 -7.36 -18.92 22.94
C ALA A 687 -7.80 -18.74 24.37
N VAL A 688 -7.88 -19.86 25.09
CA VAL A 688 -8.19 -19.91 26.52
C VAL A 688 -7.07 -20.64 27.26
N SER A 689 -6.41 -19.94 28.17
CA SER A 689 -5.43 -20.51 29.08
C SER A 689 -6.02 -20.64 30.49
N GLY A 690 -5.92 -21.82 31.11
CA GLY A 690 -6.50 -22.11 32.39
C GLY A 690 -5.76 -21.48 33.61
N CYS A 691 -4.66 -20.77 33.36
CA CYS A 691 -3.93 -20.03 34.43
C CYS A 691 -3.00 -18.98 33.77
N PRO A 692 -2.39 -18.05 34.60
CA PRO A 692 -1.51 -16.98 34.09
C PRO A 692 -0.24 -17.44 33.34
N ARG A 693 0.11 -18.73 33.34
CA ARG A 693 1.20 -19.27 32.53
C ARG A 693 0.97 -19.16 31.02
N ASN A 694 -0.26 -18.93 30.63
CA ASN A 694 -0.64 -18.60 29.24
C ASN A 694 -0.19 -19.63 28.20
N CYS A 695 -0.26 -20.93 28.51
CA CYS A 695 0.20 -22.03 27.63
C CYS A 695 -0.54 -22.10 26.27
N ALA A 696 -1.77 -21.59 26.17
CA ALA A 696 -2.52 -21.50 24.92
C ALA A 696 -2.19 -20.23 24.10
N GLU A 697 -1.26 -19.39 24.54
CA GLU A 697 -0.83 -18.15 23.86
C GLU A 697 -1.98 -17.13 23.71
N ALA A 698 -2.84 -17.01 24.74
CA ALA A 698 -3.97 -16.07 24.74
C ALA A 698 -3.52 -14.61 24.53
N GLY A 699 -2.35 -14.23 25.04
CA GLY A 699 -1.81 -12.87 24.93
C GLY A 699 -1.43 -12.37 23.53
N ILE A 700 -1.59 -13.20 22.47
CA ILE A 700 -1.35 -12.82 21.07
C ILE A 700 -2.52 -13.20 20.16
N LYS A 701 -3.72 -13.26 20.67
CA LYS A 701 -4.93 -13.63 19.91
C LYS A 701 -5.84 -12.42 19.71
N ASP A 702 -6.74 -12.54 18.75
CA ASP A 702 -7.78 -11.55 18.49
C ASP A 702 -8.67 -11.37 19.75
N VAL A 703 -8.98 -12.49 20.45
CA VAL A 703 -9.51 -12.52 21.80
C VAL A 703 -8.76 -13.59 22.59
N GLY A 704 -8.17 -13.21 23.69
CA GLY A 704 -7.47 -14.09 24.62
C GLY A 704 -8.16 -14.13 25.99
N VAL A 705 -8.31 -15.33 26.56
CA VAL A 705 -8.93 -15.53 27.86
C VAL A 705 -7.95 -16.26 28.77
N ILE A 706 -7.70 -15.73 29.94
CA ILE A 706 -6.75 -16.30 30.91
C ILE A 706 -7.47 -16.51 32.26
N GLY A 707 -7.47 -17.76 32.70
CA GLY A 707 -8.00 -18.12 34.01
C GLY A 707 -7.13 -17.56 35.15
N VAL A 708 -7.78 -17.00 36.12
CA VAL A 708 -7.18 -16.57 37.42
C VAL A 708 -8.02 -17.08 38.58
N ASP A 709 -7.52 -17.06 39.81
CA ASP A 709 -8.23 -17.60 40.95
C ASP A 709 -9.62 -16.98 41.18
N SER A 710 -9.79 -15.72 40.77
CA SER A 710 -11.03 -14.95 40.95
C SER A 710 -11.91 -14.86 39.70
N GLY A 711 -11.69 -15.70 38.70
CA GLY A 711 -12.43 -15.71 37.44
C GLY A 711 -11.56 -15.72 36.20
N TRP A 712 -11.80 -14.78 35.26
CA TRP A 712 -11.16 -14.75 33.96
C TRP A 712 -10.69 -13.34 33.59
N GLU A 713 -9.53 -13.24 32.96
CA GLU A 713 -9.05 -12.02 32.36
C GLU A 713 -9.19 -12.11 30.84
N LEU A 714 -9.81 -11.11 30.23
CA LEU A 714 -9.97 -11.00 28.78
C LEU A 714 -8.95 -10.03 28.21
N TYR A 715 -8.38 -10.42 27.08
CA TYR A 715 -7.44 -9.65 26.31
C TYR A 715 -7.94 -9.55 24.86
N VAL A 716 -7.78 -8.39 24.20
CA VAL A 716 -8.31 -8.17 22.86
C VAL A 716 -7.24 -7.59 21.92
N ALA A 717 -7.46 -7.76 20.62
CA ALA A 717 -6.65 -7.15 19.57
C ALA A 717 -5.17 -7.59 19.51
N GLY A 718 -4.86 -8.81 19.90
CA GLY A 718 -3.56 -9.42 19.64
C GLY A 718 -3.44 -9.95 18.21
N ASN A 719 -2.21 -10.17 17.76
CA ASN A 719 -1.91 -10.76 16.46
C ASN A 719 -0.71 -11.70 16.51
N GLY A 720 -0.93 -13.00 16.38
CA GLY A 720 0.13 -13.99 16.14
C GLY A 720 0.30 -14.22 14.64
N GLY A 721 0.79 -13.25 13.89
CA GLY A 721 1.00 -13.27 12.44
C GLY A 721 2.39 -12.77 12.05
N ILE A 722 2.53 -12.23 10.81
CA ILE A 722 3.81 -11.71 10.29
C ILE A 722 4.41 -10.67 11.24
N LYS A 723 3.58 -9.77 11.77
CA LYS A 723 3.95 -8.88 12.87
C LYS A 723 3.20 -9.37 14.10
N THR A 724 3.93 -9.83 15.12
CA THR A 724 3.34 -10.25 16.38
C THR A 724 3.00 -9.02 17.21
N GLU A 725 1.73 -8.91 17.62
CA GLU A 725 1.23 -7.85 18.49
C GLU A 725 0.66 -8.46 19.76
N VAL A 726 1.02 -7.90 20.90
CA VAL A 726 0.50 -8.31 22.20
C VAL A 726 -0.94 -7.81 22.34
N ALA A 727 -1.83 -8.68 22.82
CA ALA A 727 -3.21 -8.32 23.10
C ALA A 727 -3.30 -7.38 24.29
N HIS A 728 -4.21 -6.42 24.21
CA HIS A 728 -4.46 -5.46 25.28
C HIS A 728 -5.35 -6.08 26.37
N PHE A 729 -4.99 -5.89 27.62
CA PHE A 729 -5.89 -6.19 28.73
C PHE A 729 -7.20 -5.42 28.56
N PHE A 730 -8.31 -6.14 28.66
CA PHE A 730 -9.63 -5.56 28.38
C PHE A 730 -10.47 -5.46 29.67
N VAL A 731 -10.77 -6.60 30.26
CA VAL A 731 -11.60 -6.66 31.45
C VAL A 731 -11.34 -7.94 32.27
N LYS A 732 -11.64 -7.91 33.57
CA LYS A 732 -11.69 -9.08 34.43
C LYS A 732 -13.15 -9.39 34.78
N VAL A 733 -13.55 -10.63 34.57
CA VAL A 733 -14.94 -11.12 34.81
C VAL A 733 -14.93 -12.35 35.70
N LYS A 734 -16.07 -12.68 36.27
CA LYS A 734 -16.17 -13.76 37.28
C LYS A 734 -16.70 -15.06 36.70
N THR A 735 -17.60 -14.99 35.74
CA THR A 735 -18.33 -16.16 35.24
C THR A 735 -18.05 -16.48 33.77
N PRO A 736 -18.26 -17.74 33.35
CA PRO A 736 -18.18 -18.12 31.94
C PRO A 736 -19.14 -17.34 31.03
N GLU A 737 -20.34 -17.04 31.50
CA GLU A 737 -21.36 -16.29 30.76
C GLU A 737 -20.89 -14.85 30.49
N GLU A 738 -20.23 -14.22 31.44
CA GLU A 738 -19.62 -12.91 31.22
C GLU A 738 -18.50 -13.01 30.18
N VAL A 739 -17.67 -14.07 30.18
CA VAL A 739 -16.64 -14.29 29.14
C VAL A 739 -17.29 -14.35 27.75
N LEU A 740 -18.40 -15.07 27.60
CA LEU A 740 -19.13 -15.16 26.32
C LEU A 740 -19.70 -13.81 25.90
N GLU A 741 -20.37 -13.10 26.82
CA GLU A 741 -20.98 -11.80 26.54
C GLU A 741 -19.95 -10.75 26.12
N TYR A 742 -18.87 -10.58 26.89
CA TYR A 742 -17.85 -9.57 26.58
C TYR A 742 -17.07 -9.91 25.31
N SER A 743 -16.70 -11.17 25.11
CA SER A 743 -16.01 -11.62 23.89
C SER A 743 -16.89 -11.48 22.66
N GLY A 744 -18.16 -11.89 22.78
CA GLY A 744 -19.14 -11.80 21.70
C GLY A 744 -19.48 -10.35 21.33
N ALA A 745 -19.66 -9.48 22.32
CA ALA A 745 -19.91 -8.06 22.11
C ALA A 745 -18.73 -7.37 21.40
N PHE A 746 -17.48 -7.67 21.80
CA PHE A 746 -16.29 -7.16 21.12
C PHE A 746 -16.23 -7.62 19.66
N LEU A 747 -16.50 -8.89 19.42
CA LEU A 747 -16.47 -9.44 18.06
C LEU A 747 -17.62 -8.91 17.20
N GLN A 748 -18.81 -8.66 17.78
CA GLN A 748 -19.92 -8.04 17.05
C GLN A 748 -19.63 -6.57 16.73
N LEU A 749 -19.07 -5.81 17.65
CA LEU A 749 -18.65 -4.44 17.40
C LEU A 749 -17.64 -4.41 16.25
N TYR A 750 -16.63 -5.29 16.28
CA TYR A 750 -15.67 -5.45 15.20
C TYR A 750 -16.33 -5.90 13.87
N ARG A 751 -17.31 -6.82 13.89
CA ARG A 751 -18.06 -7.23 12.69
C ARG A 751 -18.80 -6.05 12.05
N LEU A 752 -19.40 -5.20 12.85
CA LEU A 752 -20.17 -4.06 12.39
C LEU A 752 -19.31 -2.88 11.95
N GLU A 753 -18.15 -2.66 12.57
CA GLU A 753 -17.33 -1.46 12.37
C GLU A 753 -16.00 -1.70 11.67
N GLY A 754 -15.51 -2.94 11.64
CA GLY A 754 -14.30 -3.33 10.94
C GLY A 754 -14.45 -3.17 9.42
N TRP A 755 -13.41 -2.68 8.78
CA TRP A 755 -13.36 -2.67 7.33
C TRP A 755 -13.12 -4.08 6.79
N TYR A 756 -13.71 -4.37 5.65
CA TYR A 756 -13.50 -5.67 5.02
C TYR A 756 -11.99 -5.93 4.80
N LEU A 757 -11.50 -7.10 5.24
CA LEU A 757 -10.10 -7.51 5.34
C LEU A 757 -9.26 -6.83 6.43
N GLU A 758 -9.84 -5.99 7.28
CA GLU A 758 -9.16 -5.43 8.45
C GLU A 758 -9.10 -6.47 9.59
N ARG A 759 -7.94 -6.60 10.26
CA ARG A 759 -7.79 -7.44 11.48
C ARG A 759 -8.23 -6.68 12.72
N THR A 760 -8.58 -7.40 13.79
CA THR A 760 -8.95 -6.81 15.09
C THR A 760 -7.90 -5.84 15.63
N VAL A 761 -6.62 -6.17 15.48
CA VAL A 761 -5.51 -5.29 15.90
C VAL A 761 -5.51 -3.96 15.13
N HIS A 762 -5.76 -4.01 13.82
CA HIS A 762 -5.82 -2.79 12.99
C HIS A 762 -7.10 -2.00 13.25
N TYR A 763 -8.23 -2.70 13.47
CA TYR A 763 -9.49 -2.08 13.86
C TYR A 763 -9.33 -1.30 15.17
N VAL A 764 -8.82 -1.94 16.24
CA VAL A 764 -8.61 -1.29 17.54
C VAL A 764 -7.58 -0.16 17.44
N SER A 765 -6.52 -0.33 16.63
CA SER A 765 -5.56 0.76 16.36
C SER A 765 -6.21 1.95 15.66
N ARG A 766 -7.20 1.72 14.78
CA ARG A 766 -7.91 2.77 14.03
C ARG A 766 -8.92 3.52 14.87
N VAL A 767 -9.73 2.81 15.65
CA VAL A 767 -10.81 3.45 16.45
C VAL A 767 -10.37 3.86 17.85
N GLY A 768 -9.28 3.30 18.35
CA GLY A 768 -8.78 3.49 19.71
C GLY A 768 -9.33 2.46 20.70
N LEU A 769 -8.46 1.97 21.61
CA LEU A 769 -8.86 1.01 22.63
C LEU A 769 -9.90 1.62 23.61
N ASP A 770 -9.77 2.90 23.92
CA ASP A 770 -10.70 3.59 24.83
C ASP A 770 -12.11 3.70 24.25
N TYR A 771 -12.21 3.92 22.94
CA TYR A 771 -13.51 3.84 22.24
C TYR A 771 -14.16 2.47 22.42
N VAL A 772 -13.40 1.40 22.21
CA VAL A 772 -13.91 0.03 22.35
C VAL A 772 -14.32 -0.26 23.81
N LYS A 773 -13.51 0.18 24.78
CA LYS A 773 -13.84 0.07 26.21
C LYS A 773 -15.12 0.83 26.55
N LYS A 774 -15.26 2.05 26.09
CA LYS A 774 -16.49 2.85 26.30
C LYS A 774 -17.73 2.15 25.75
N ARG A 775 -17.66 1.58 24.54
CA ARG A 775 -18.78 0.89 23.90
C ARG A 775 -19.15 -0.44 24.54
N ILE A 776 -18.24 -1.10 25.26
CA ILE A 776 -18.45 -2.44 25.79
C ILE A 776 -18.43 -2.48 27.34
N LEU A 777 -17.49 -1.76 27.96
CA LEU A 777 -17.35 -1.80 29.42
C LEU A 777 -18.26 -0.80 30.13
N GLU A 778 -18.40 0.41 29.56
CA GLU A 778 -19.19 1.50 30.18
C GLU A 778 -20.65 1.46 29.72
N ASP A 779 -20.92 1.11 28.45
CA ASP A 779 -22.28 0.97 27.89
C ASP A 779 -22.80 -0.46 28.08
N HIS A 780 -23.37 -0.73 29.27
CA HIS A 780 -23.85 -2.07 29.63
C HIS A 780 -25.01 -2.56 28.75
N GLU A 781 -25.95 -1.68 28.38
CA GLU A 781 -27.08 -2.05 27.52
C GLU A 781 -26.64 -2.22 26.09
N GLY A 782 -25.76 -1.36 25.58
CA GLY A 782 -25.14 -1.50 24.25
C GLY A 782 -24.35 -2.81 24.13
N ARG A 783 -23.61 -3.21 25.16
CA ARG A 783 -22.89 -4.50 25.18
C ARG A 783 -23.86 -5.69 25.06
N LYS A 784 -24.92 -5.73 25.85
CA LYS A 784 -25.93 -6.78 25.80
C LYS A 784 -26.62 -6.83 24.44
N ALA A 785 -26.94 -5.66 23.87
CA ALA A 785 -27.53 -5.55 22.54
C ALA A 785 -26.58 -6.09 21.45
N LEU A 786 -25.28 -5.78 21.51
CA LEU A 786 -24.27 -6.33 20.60
C LEU A 786 -24.18 -7.86 20.70
N TRP A 787 -24.18 -8.41 21.90
CA TRP A 787 -24.17 -9.85 22.13
C TRP A 787 -25.43 -10.51 21.56
N ALA A 788 -26.60 -9.97 21.84
CA ALA A 788 -27.87 -10.47 21.32
C ALA A 788 -27.93 -10.39 19.78
N GLN A 789 -27.43 -9.32 19.17
CA GLN A 789 -27.33 -9.19 17.72
C GLN A 789 -26.41 -10.25 17.09
N LEU A 790 -25.29 -10.57 17.75
CA LEU A 790 -24.40 -11.64 17.27
C LEU A 790 -25.11 -12.99 17.34
N GLN A 791 -25.75 -13.31 18.45
CA GLN A 791 -26.51 -14.55 18.62
C GLN A 791 -27.60 -14.66 17.56
N PHE A 792 -28.39 -13.62 17.33
CA PHE A 792 -29.41 -13.55 16.27
C PHE A 792 -28.81 -13.80 14.88
N ALA A 793 -27.65 -13.20 14.58
CA ALA A 793 -26.99 -13.40 13.30
C ALA A 793 -26.50 -14.83 13.06
N LEU A 794 -26.15 -15.54 14.15
CA LEU A 794 -25.65 -16.93 14.07
C LEU A 794 -26.76 -17.99 14.21
N ASP A 795 -27.93 -17.60 14.71
CA ASP A 795 -29.03 -18.52 14.89
C ASP A 795 -29.54 -19.05 13.54
N GLY A 796 -29.74 -20.38 13.46
CA GLY A 796 -30.25 -21.04 12.27
C GLY A 796 -29.31 -21.08 11.06
N GLU A 797 -28.09 -20.58 11.15
CA GLU A 797 -27.09 -20.71 10.08
C GLU A 797 -26.56 -22.14 10.02
N PRO A 798 -26.81 -22.95 8.96
CA PRO A 798 -26.34 -24.32 8.89
C PRO A 798 -24.86 -24.42 8.57
N ASP A 799 -24.19 -25.43 9.14
CA ASP A 799 -22.90 -25.86 8.61
C ASP A 799 -23.15 -26.68 7.33
N PRO A 800 -22.60 -26.25 6.17
CA PRO A 800 -22.97 -26.86 4.88
C PRO A 800 -22.51 -28.31 4.71
N TRP A 801 -21.54 -28.77 5.52
CA TRP A 801 -20.99 -30.09 5.45
C TRP A 801 -21.54 -31.05 6.54
N PHE A 802 -21.91 -30.48 7.70
CA PHE A 802 -22.44 -31.24 8.81
C PHE A 802 -23.98 -31.28 8.81
N GLU A 803 -24.60 -30.14 8.47
CA GLU A 803 -26.05 -30.01 8.35
C GLU A 803 -26.45 -29.92 6.85
N PHE A 804 -25.96 -30.89 6.08
CA PHE A 804 -26.01 -30.90 4.62
C PHE A 804 -27.43 -30.70 4.07
N ASP A 805 -28.43 -31.35 4.71
CA ASP A 805 -29.83 -31.28 4.27
C ASP A 805 -30.47 -29.90 4.48
N LYS A 806 -29.93 -29.08 5.36
CA LYS A 806 -30.37 -27.74 5.65
C LYS A 806 -29.63 -26.65 4.84
N ALA A 807 -28.45 -26.99 4.35
CA ALA A 807 -27.59 -26.01 3.67
C ALA A 807 -27.98 -25.86 2.20
N ARG A 808 -28.11 -24.62 1.73
CA ARG A 808 -28.28 -24.29 0.30
C ARG A 808 -26.92 -24.28 -0.42
N LEU A 809 -26.32 -25.45 -0.56
CA LEU A 809 -25.03 -25.58 -1.25
C LEU A 809 -25.25 -26.01 -2.70
N ASP A 810 -24.74 -25.23 -3.65
CA ASP A 810 -24.70 -25.63 -5.06
C ASP A 810 -23.58 -26.68 -5.28
N LEU A 811 -23.96 -27.95 -5.32
CA LEU A 811 -23.04 -29.08 -5.47
C LEU A 811 -22.37 -29.11 -6.84
N ARG A 812 -22.96 -28.50 -7.86
CA ARG A 812 -22.42 -28.49 -9.24
C ARG A 812 -21.03 -27.84 -9.28
N GLN A 813 -20.71 -26.92 -8.35
CA GLN A 813 -19.38 -26.29 -8.26
C GLN A 813 -18.26 -27.32 -7.95
N PHE A 814 -18.60 -28.52 -7.46
CA PHE A 814 -17.62 -29.56 -7.12
C PHE A 814 -17.55 -30.66 -8.20
N GLU A 815 -18.43 -30.65 -9.18
CA GLU A 815 -18.38 -31.60 -10.29
C GLU A 815 -17.14 -31.32 -11.18
N PRO A 816 -16.54 -32.35 -11.77
CA PRO A 816 -15.48 -32.20 -12.76
C PRO A 816 -15.97 -31.33 -13.93
N ILE A 817 -15.17 -30.40 -14.37
CA ILE A 817 -15.47 -29.64 -15.59
C ILE A 817 -15.33 -30.61 -16.76
N GLN A 818 -16.43 -31.03 -17.35
CA GLN A 818 -16.41 -31.79 -18.60
C GLN A 818 -15.85 -30.87 -19.69
N ALA A 819 -14.68 -31.20 -20.20
CA ALA A 819 -14.14 -30.56 -21.39
C ALA A 819 -15.10 -30.87 -22.54
N THR A 820 -15.97 -29.93 -22.91
CA THR A 820 -16.65 -29.96 -24.20
C THR A 820 -15.59 -29.86 -25.25
N ALA A 821 -15.33 -30.94 -25.97
CA ALA A 821 -14.53 -30.92 -27.18
C ALA A 821 -15.19 -29.92 -28.11
N VAL A 822 -14.61 -28.72 -28.22
CA VAL A 822 -14.94 -27.79 -29.29
C VAL A 822 -14.32 -28.43 -30.52
N SER A 823 -15.13 -29.08 -31.34
CA SER A 823 -14.73 -29.46 -32.69
C SER A 823 -14.39 -28.17 -33.44
N VAL A 824 -13.12 -28.05 -33.76
CA VAL A 824 -12.55 -26.97 -34.62
C VAL A 824 -13.07 -27.18 -36.03
#